data_a92789c626c713ade9db3b4d5ef2ab50
#
_entry.id   a92789c626c713ade9db3b4d5ef2ab50
#
_cell.length_a   1.000
_cell.length_b   1.000
_cell.length_c   1.000
_cell.angle_alpha   90.00
_cell.angle_beta   90.00
_cell.angle_gamma   90.00
#
_symmetry.space_group_name_H-M   'P 1'
#
loop_
_entity.id
_entity.type
_entity.pdbx_description
1 polymer ?
#
loop_
_entity_poly.entity_id
_entity_poly.type
_entity_poly.pdbx_seq_one_letter_code
_entity_poly.pdbx_strand_id
1 'polypeptide(L)'
;MSDGNPEEGIPGARIEWLAEQLGKHSELYYNKAEPEISDAEFDALRDELQSLFPGHPQLSRVGSDPSPGSTKVDHLFRMMSLDKATSEEEVAHYVAETTAKGRRFVCQPKLDGSALSLEYRRGRLVRAATRGNGRRGEDVTANARRMMNVPENLGWKGDCHVRGEVVMPLQIFREKYSEVAPNPRNLAAGALRQKYVDAGKGSPEDLQFMAYGVEFPSGQDRHPESPDPPDFKLDSEVISWISEWGIEAAGNNVVSGEDDSTTTEAILAVTREWFQTRDSAEWEIDGVVVKLDRLDKRTLLGETAHHPRWALAWKFPPEEAVTVLMDVFWQTGRTGNVTPVSRVAPVVVSGVTVENTTLHNKGEVERLGIMVGDRVRVVRRGDVIPKIIEVMGPAIEDDLAGRSHSDGTPFSEPLPPRSKVSVPRNCPRCSTDLIVDGAFIRCTNIECPSRLERAILYWCRKLGMDGIGEKLAEQLCSSGLVSSLADLYRLEDRERELIGLERMAQKSASNVLEELSSTRSMTFSTFISALGLPRIGPEIATLVCSEVRDLEDLIQMTEDREEAVRRLISIDRIGETVATLLLDGISERKEAIIDLHEQIQIIQGGQESSEGILSGSTFCITGTLSRPRKEISLSIKSQGGKVVSSVSGNLGFLVAGESSGSKLERANKLGVRVITESELDEMLGGSILEDLPEERQANLGEF
;
A
#
# COMPACT_ATOMS: atom_id res chain seq x y z
N MET A 1 5.16 18.68 48.81
CA MET A 1 5.01 17.36 48.19
C MET A 1 4.70 17.65 46.77
N SER A 2 5.67 17.47 45.94
CA SER A 2 5.71 17.91 44.53
C SER A 2 4.95 16.91 43.67
N ASP A 3 3.94 17.40 42.98
CA ASP A 3 3.22 16.65 41.94
C ASP A 3 4.16 16.40 40.76
N GLY A 4 4.56 15.16 40.60
CA GLY A 4 5.39 14.71 39.49
C GLY A 4 4.58 14.72 38.19
N ASN A 5 5.13 15.36 37.17
CA ASN A 5 4.63 15.39 35.81
C ASN A 5 4.77 14.00 35.17
N PRO A 6 3.71 13.39 34.61
CA PRO A 6 3.76 12.02 34.04
C PRO A 6 4.47 11.93 32.67
N GLU A 7 5.12 12.98 32.18
CA GLU A 7 5.84 12.98 30.91
C GLU A 7 7.28 12.41 30.98
N GLU A 8 7.78 12.02 32.15
CA GLU A 8 9.08 11.36 32.31
C GLU A 8 8.94 9.81 32.37
N GLY A 9 8.06 9.25 31.57
CA GLY A 9 7.89 7.81 31.40
C GLY A 9 8.92 7.21 30.45
N ILE A 10 9.93 6.55 31.01
CA ILE A 10 10.88 5.56 30.48
C ILE A 10 11.26 5.77 29.01
N PRO A 11 12.45 6.28 28.67
CA PRO A 11 12.94 6.46 27.30
C PRO A 11 12.80 5.22 26.40
N GLY A 12 12.87 4.02 26.97
CA GLY A 12 12.72 2.75 26.26
C GLY A 12 11.34 2.55 25.60
N ALA A 13 10.25 2.88 26.28
CA ALA A 13 8.89 2.69 25.75
C ALA A 13 8.62 3.62 24.55
N ARG A 14 9.17 4.84 24.56
CA ARG A 14 9.05 5.78 23.43
C ARG A 14 9.87 5.32 22.23
N ILE A 15 11.07 4.79 22.45
CA ILE A 15 11.96 4.23 21.42
C ILE A 15 11.29 3.04 20.74
N GLU A 16 10.73 2.11 21.49
CA GLU A 16 10.02 0.94 20.95
C GLU A 16 8.78 1.36 20.17
N TRP A 17 8.00 2.30 20.68
CA TRP A 17 6.82 2.82 19.99
C TRP A 17 7.21 3.49 18.65
N LEU A 18 8.24 4.32 18.62
CA LEU A 18 8.74 4.95 17.40
C LEU A 18 9.20 3.91 16.38
N ALA A 19 9.93 2.91 16.81
CA ALA A 19 10.38 1.83 15.95
C ALA A 19 9.22 1.01 15.36
N GLU A 20 8.20 0.75 16.15
CA GLU A 20 6.99 0.06 15.70
C GLU A 20 6.20 0.90 14.69
N GLN A 21 6.01 2.22 14.95
CA GLN A 21 5.33 3.11 14.01
C GLN A 21 6.08 3.18 12.67
N LEU A 22 7.39 3.30 12.70
CA LEU A 22 8.20 3.30 11.48
C LEU A 22 8.07 1.98 10.70
N GLY A 23 8.05 0.83 11.38
CA GLY A 23 7.81 -0.46 10.75
C GLY A 23 6.43 -0.56 10.09
N LYS A 24 5.40 -0.18 10.82
CA LYS A 24 4.00 -0.17 10.35
C LYS A 24 3.83 0.71 9.12
N HIS A 25 4.27 1.96 9.20
CA HIS A 25 4.07 2.93 8.12
C HIS A 25 4.95 2.63 6.89
N SER A 26 6.13 2.02 7.07
CA SER A 26 6.90 1.47 5.95
C SER A 26 6.12 0.38 5.22
N GLU A 27 5.46 -0.52 5.92
CA GLU A 27 4.67 -1.58 5.29
C GLU A 27 3.46 -1.04 4.55
N LEU A 28 2.72 -0.11 5.17
CA LEU A 28 1.57 0.53 4.54
C LEU A 28 1.96 1.28 3.27
N TYR A 29 3.09 1.99 3.30
CA TYR A 29 3.59 2.79 2.20
C TYR A 29 4.15 1.91 1.06
N TYR A 30 5.08 0.98 1.37
CA TYR A 30 5.80 0.23 0.35
C TYR A 30 5.09 -1.04 -0.13
N ASN A 31 4.29 -1.70 0.71
CA ASN A 31 3.67 -2.98 0.35
C ASN A 31 2.18 -2.87 0.03
N LYS A 32 1.46 -1.99 0.72
CA LYS A 32 0.00 -1.89 0.57
C LYS A 32 -0.43 -0.73 -0.32
N ALA A 33 0.47 0.21 -0.62
CA ALA A 33 0.17 1.47 -1.30
C ALA A 33 -1.00 2.24 -0.65
N GLU A 34 -1.13 2.12 0.68
CA GLU A 34 -2.16 2.75 1.53
C GLU A 34 -1.46 3.52 2.67
N PRO A 35 -0.71 4.60 2.41
CA PRO A 35 -0.06 5.37 3.46
C PRO A 35 -1.10 5.99 4.41
N GLU A 36 -0.91 5.79 5.72
CA GLU A 36 -1.74 6.42 6.77
C GLU A 36 -1.13 7.72 7.28
N ILE A 37 0.16 7.93 7.05
CA ILE A 37 0.90 9.15 7.41
C ILE A 37 1.66 9.70 6.21
N SER A 38 1.98 10.97 6.23
CA SER A 38 2.80 11.61 5.20
C SER A 38 4.27 11.22 5.34
N ASP A 39 5.04 11.38 4.25
CA ASP A 39 6.49 11.20 4.24
C ASP A 39 7.17 12.05 5.33
N ALA A 40 6.65 13.26 5.59
CA ALA A 40 7.19 14.15 6.61
C ALA A 40 6.91 13.68 8.03
N GLU A 41 5.73 13.08 8.27
CA GLU A 41 5.43 12.48 9.58
C GLU A 41 6.25 11.21 9.78
N PHE A 42 6.43 10.42 8.73
CA PHE A 42 7.33 9.29 8.75
C PHE A 42 8.78 9.71 9.03
N ASP A 43 9.23 10.76 8.34
CA ASP A 43 10.55 11.36 8.57
C ASP A 43 10.69 11.90 10.00
N ALA A 44 9.67 12.60 10.53
CA ALA A 44 9.69 13.10 11.91
C ALA A 44 9.78 11.98 12.96
N LEU A 45 9.05 10.87 12.77
CA LEU A 45 9.16 9.68 13.63
C LEU A 45 10.57 9.09 13.56
N ARG A 46 11.17 9.07 12.38
CA ARG A 46 12.52 8.57 12.15
C ARG A 46 13.58 9.48 12.79
N ASP A 47 13.45 10.80 12.61
CA ASP A 47 14.36 11.79 13.17
C ASP A 47 14.29 11.77 14.71
N GLU A 48 13.09 11.60 15.29
CA GLU A 48 12.92 11.43 16.74
C GLU A 48 13.59 10.13 17.23
N LEU A 49 13.37 9.01 16.55
CA LEU A 49 14.04 7.75 16.90
C LEU A 49 15.56 7.85 16.75
N GLN A 50 16.05 8.52 15.71
CA GLN A 50 17.45 8.81 15.48
C GLN A 50 18.06 9.64 16.62
N SER A 51 17.33 10.64 17.08
CA SER A 51 17.76 11.49 18.20
C SER A 51 17.81 10.73 19.52
N LEU A 52 16.81 9.89 19.80
CA LEU A 52 16.72 9.13 21.06
C LEU A 52 17.64 7.92 21.09
N PHE A 53 17.79 7.22 19.98
CA PHE A 53 18.64 6.03 19.86
C PHE A 53 19.22 5.86 18.45
N PRO A 54 20.34 6.54 18.13
CA PRO A 54 20.95 6.55 16.78
C PRO A 54 21.32 5.16 16.22
N GLY A 55 21.51 4.18 17.08
CA GLY A 55 21.88 2.80 16.72
C GLY A 55 20.68 1.84 16.59
N HIS A 56 19.44 2.31 16.63
CA HIS A 56 18.29 1.42 16.62
C HIS A 56 18.17 0.65 15.30
N PRO A 57 17.95 -0.70 15.32
CA PRO A 57 17.88 -1.53 14.12
C PRO A 57 16.82 -1.08 13.10
N GLN A 58 15.71 -0.51 13.55
CA GLN A 58 14.64 0.00 12.67
C GLN A 58 15.11 1.16 11.79
N LEU A 59 16.02 2.00 12.29
CA LEU A 59 16.66 3.05 11.48
C LEU A 59 17.50 2.49 10.33
N SER A 60 17.96 1.24 10.44
CA SER A 60 18.75 0.56 9.42
C SER A 60 17.93 -0.12 8.33
N ARG A 61 16.61 -0.15 8.46
CA ARG A 61 15.72 -0.72 7.44
C ARG A 61 15.43 0.31 6.35
N VAL A 62 15.58 -0.11 5.10
CA VAL A 62 15.22 0.66 3.90
C VAL A 62 13.97 0.02 3.30
N GLY A 63 12.88 0.79 3.17
CA GLY A 63 11.63 0.25 2.63
C GLY A 63 10.94 -0.75 3.56
N SER A 64 10.26 -1.73 2.99
CA SER A 64 9.55 -2.79 3.72
C SER A 64 9.95 -4.17 3.20
N ASP A 65 9.85 -5.19 4.07
CA ASP A 65 10.04 -6.57 3.64
C ASP A 65 9.00 -6.94 2.57
N PRO A 66 9.38 -7.77 1.56
CA PRO A 66 8.46 -8.20 0.51
C PRO A 66 7.21 -8.89 1.08
N SER A 67 6.08 -8.67 0.42
CA SER A 67 4.78 -9.19 0.86
C SER A 67 4.76 -10.71 1.00
N PRO A 68 4.05 -11.28 2.00
CA PRO A 68 3.87 -12.72 2.12
C PRO A 68 3.24 -13.32 0.86
N GLY A 69 3.79 -14.45 0.38
CA GLY A 69 3.29 -15.13 -0.81
C GLY A 69 3.71 -14.55 -2.16
N SER A 70 4.58 -13.53 -2.20
CA SER A 70 5.31 -13.11 -3.40
C SER A 70 6.59 -13.92 -3.57
N THR A 71 7.03 -14.14 -4.82
CA THR A 71 8.36 -14.70 -5.10
C THR A 71 9.41 -13.67 -4.70
N LYS A 72 10.27 -14.03 -3.76
CA LYS A 72 11.29 -13.13 -3.21
C LYS A 72 12.60 -13.25 -3.99
N VAL A 73 13.24 -12.11 -4.21
CA VAL A 73 14.51 -12.00 -4.94
C VAL A 73 15.52 -11.22 -4.10
N ASP A 74 16.70 -11.78 -3.91
CA ASP A 74 17.83 -11.07 -3.31
C ASP A 74 18.49 -10.16 -4.35
N HIS A 75 18.74 -8.90 -3.98
CA HIS A 75 19.45 -7.95 -4.83
C HIS A 75 20.95 -8.18 -4.76
N LEU A 76 21.60 -8.35 -5.91
CA LEU A 76 23.06 -8.38 -5.99
C LEU A 76 23.67 -7.05 -5.54
N PHE A 77 23.04 -5.95 -5.94
CA PHE A 77 23.41 -4.60 -5.54
C PHE A 77 22.31 -3.99 -4.68
N ARG A 78 22.63 -3.50 -3.49
CA ARG A 78 21.63 -2.92 -2.57
C ARG A 78 20.92 -1.73 -3.20
N MET A 79 19.60 -1.70 -3.08
CA MET A 79 18.77 -0.55 -3.44
C MET A 79 18.58 0.35 -2.21
N MET A 80 19.47 1.34 -2.08
CA MET A 80 19.51 2.23 -0.92
C MET A 80 18.51 3.38 -1.05
N SER A 81 18.17 4.00 0.09
CA SER A 81 17.52 5.31 0.14
C SER A 81 18.54 6.40 -0.18
N LEU A 82 18.07 7.63 -0.32
CA LEU A 82 18.92 8.82 -0.43
C LEU A 82 18.81 9.62 0.85
N ASP A 83 19.90 10.30 1.21
CA ASP A 83 19.84 11.37 2.19
C ASP A 83 19.01 12.53 1.65
N LYS A 84 18.35 13.29 2.53
CA LYS A 84 17.41 14.34 2.13
C LYS A 84 17.93 15.71 2.54
N ALA A 85 17.67 16.70 1.71
CA ALA A 85 17.79 18.11 2.03
C ALA A 85 16.45 18.82 1.80
N THR A 86 16.13 19.75 2.70
CA THR A 86 14.92 20.57 2.67
C THR A 86 15.23 22.06 2.72
N SER A 87 16.50 22.42 2.94
CA SER A 87 16.98 23.81 2.96
C SER A 87 18.21 24.01 2.05
N GLU A 88 18.41 25.24 1.59
CA GLU A 88 19.56 25.60 0.75
C GLU A 88 20.89 25.41 1.50
N GLU A 89 20.90 25.60 2.83
CA GLU A 89 22.04 25.38 3.70
C GLU A 89 22.48 23.91 3.73
N GLU A 90 21.52 22.97 3.74
CA GLU A 90 21.80 21.54 3.70
C GLU A 90 22.43 21.13 2.35
N VAL A 91 21.99 21.73 1.23
CA VAL A 91 22.64 21.54 -0.07
C VAL A 91 24.04 22.11 -0.07
N ALA A 92 24.25 23.32 0.47
CA ALA A 92 25.56 23.93 0.58
C ALA A 92 26.52 23.09 1.45
N HIS A 93 26.01 22.51 2.52
CA HIS A 93 26.77 21.59 3.38
C HIS A 93 27.17 20.31 2.62
N TYR A 94 26.23 19.68 1.90
CA TYR A 94 26.52 18.52 1.06
C TYR A 94 27.57 18.82 -0.01
N VAL A 95 27.46 19.98 -0.69
CA VAL A 95 28.46 20.42 -1.68
C VAL A 95 29.82 20.55 -1.01
N ALA A 96 29.93 21.24 0.14
CA ALA A 96 31.20 21.42 0.85
C ALA A 96 31.85 20.09 1.28
N GLU A 97 31.08 19.11 1.71
CA GLU A 97 31.57 17.77 2.08
C GLU A 97 32.06 16.96 0.86
N THR A 98 31.45 17.17 -0.30
CA THR A 98 31.71 16.37 -1.51
C THR A 98 32.71 17.01 -2.47
N THR A 99 32.85 18.34 -2.48
CA THR A 99 33.70 19.08 -3.46
C THR A 99 35.20 18.78 -3.34
N ALA A 100 35.70 18.38 -2.18
CA ALA A 100 37.05 17.86 -2.04
C ALA A 100 37.34 16.66 -2.97
N LYS A 101 36.30 15.99 -3.48
CA LYS A 101 36.37 14.85 -4.40
C LYS A 101 35.98 15.20 -5.84
N GLY A 102 35.32 16.35 -6.07
CA GLY A 102 34.93 16.83 -7.40
C GLY A 102 33.77 17.81 -7.33
N ARG A 103 33.76 18.80 -8.25
CA ARG A 103 32.76 19.87 -8.33
C ARG A 103 31.81 19.70 -9.53
N ARG A 104 31.65 18.48 -10.02
CA ARG A 104 30.75 18.18 -11.12
C ARG A 104 29.68 17.23 -10.64
N PHE A 105 28.43 17.64 -10.78
CA PHE A 105 27.25 16.90 -10.30
C PHE A 105 26.27 16.63 -11.46
N VAL A 106 25.53 15.53 -11.33
CA VAL A 106 24.37 15.22 -12.16
C VAL A 106 23.12 15.47 -11.33
N CYS A 107 22.23 16.31 -11.86
CA CYS A 107 20.92 16.58 -11.30
C CYS A 107 19.87 15.85 -12.12
N GLN A 108 19.05 15.03 -11.47
CA GLN A 108 17.94 14.28 -12.06
C GLN A 108 16.64 14.61 -11.34
N PRO A 109 15.49 14.69 -12.06
CA PRO A 109 14.22 14.81 -11.38
C PRO A 109 14.01 13.61 -10.45
N LYS A 110 13.58 13.88 -9.24
CA LYS A 110 13.17 12.86 -8.29
C LYS A 110 11.74 12.45 -8.62
N LEU A 111 11.62 11.41 -9.43
CA LEU A 111 10.35 10.87 -9.86
C LEU A 111 9.61 10.23 -8.68
N ASP A 112 8.32 10.47 -8.58
CA ASP A 112 7.46 9.87 -7.55
C ASP A 112 6.76 8.62 -8.09
N GLY A 113 7.38 7.46 -7.86
CA GLY A 113 6.96 6.18 -8.40
C GLY A 113 7.28 4.99 -7.52
N SER A 114 7.62 3.87 -8.14
CA SER A 114 8.04 2.64 -7.50
C SER A 114 9.40 2.18 -8.01
N ALA A 115 10.39 2.13 -7.14
CA ALA A 115 11.74 1.75 -7.53
C ALA A 115 11.82 0.29 -8.01
N LEU A 116 12.51 0.09 -9.14
CA LEU A 116 12.67 -1.20 -9.81
C LEU A 116 14.12 -1.41 -10.21
N SER A 117 14.58 -2.65 -10.09
CA SER A 117 15.85 -3.14 -10.65
C SER A 117 15.56 -4.14 -11.77
N LEU A 118 16.11 -3.88 -12.96
CA LEU A 118 16.05 -4.76 -14.12
C LEU A 118 17.42 -5.48 -14.25
N GLU A 119 17.44 -6.79 -14.13
CA GLU A 119 18.62 -7.63 -14.31
C GLU A 119 18.68 -8.13 -15.75
N TYR A 120 19.75 -7.76 -16.45
CA TYR A 120 20.04 -8.27 -17.78
C TYR A 120 21.26 -9.20 -17.72
N ARG A 121 21.12 -10.37 -18.35
CA ARG A 121 22.20 -11.32 -18.57
C ARG A 121 22.45 -11.48 -20.06
N ARG A 122 23.67 -11.22 -20.49
CA ARG A 122 24.03 -11.22 -21.91
C ARG A 122 23.07 -10.35 -22.75
N GLY A 123 22.67 -9.22 -22.19
CA GLY A 123 21.75 -8.27 -22.81
C GLY A 123 20.27 -8.70 -22.84
N ARG A 124 19.89 -9.85 -22.24
CA ARG A 124 18.47 -10.27 -22.14
C ARG A 124 17.92 -10.00 -20.74
N LEU A 125 16.72 -9.48 -20.66
CA LEU A 125 16.02 -9.30 -19.39
C LEU A 125 15.70 -10.67 -18.79
N VAL A 126 16.34 -10.98 -17.67
CA VAL A 126 16.10 -12.24 -16.94
C VAL A 126 15.23 -12.03 -15.72
N ARG A 127 15.31 -10.85 -15.10
CA ARG A 127 14.57 -10.57 -13.87
C ARG A 127 14.29 -9.08 -13.69
N ALA A 128 13.14 -8.79 -13.08
CA ALA A 128 12.80 -7.47 -12.58
C ALA A 128 12.32 -7.59 -11.13
N ALA A 129 12.89 -6.79 -10.23
CA ALA A 129 12.59 -6.86 -8.80
C ALA A 129 12.31 -5.48 -8.21
N THR A 130 11.27 -5.37 -7.38
CA THR A 130 10.98 -4.16 -6.60
C THR A 130 12.06 -3.93 -5.56
N ARG A 131 12.18 -2.71 -5.04
CA ARG A 131 13.18 -2.38 -4.01
C ARG A 131 13.06 -3.25 -2.76
N GLY A 132 11.83 -3.53 -2.29
CA GLY A 132 11.60 -4.21 -1.03
C GLY A 132 12.30 -3.50 0.13
N ASN A 133 13.04 -4.27 0.93
CA ASN A 133 13.86 -3.75 2.04
C ASN A 133 15.29 -3.32 1.62
N GLY A 134 15.53 -3.14 0.33
CA GLY A 134 16.81 -2.78 -0.26
C GLY A 134 17.80 -3.92 -0.44
N ARG A 135 17.62 -5.05 0.23
CA ARG A 135 18.39 -6.29 0.04
C ARG A 135 17.59 -7.37 -0.65
N ARG A 136 16.29 -7.39 -0.42
CA ARG A 136 15.34 -8.37 -0.97
C ARG A 136 14.09 -7.66 -1.45
N GLY A 137 13.68 -7.93 -2.68
CA GLY A 137 12.48 -7.39 -3.33
C GLY A 137 11.51 -8.50 -3.77
N GLU A 138 10.45 -8.09 -4.44
CA GLU A 138 9.48 -8.98 -5.07
C GLU A 138 9.80 -9.15 -6.55
N ASP A 139 9.72 -10.37 -7.06
CA ASP A 139 9.83 -10.63 -8.50
C ASP A 139 8.58 -10.13 -9.23
N VAL A 140 8.77 -9.15 -10.08
CA VAL A 140 7.73 -8.53 -10.91
C VAL A 140 8.06 -8.64 -12.40
N THR A 141 8.91 -9.59 -12.78
CA THR A 141 9.43 -9.76 -14.15
C THR A 141 8.31 -9.86 -15.19
N ALA A 142 7.23 -10.58 -14.86
CA ALA A 142 6.10 -10.74 -15.78
C ALA A 142 5.41 -9.42 -16.10
N ASN A 143 5.26 -8.53 -15.12
CA ASN A 143 4.65 -7.20 -15.30
C ASN A 143 5.63 -6.21 -15.94
N ALA A 144 6.91 -6.25 -15.56
CA ALA A 144 7.94 -5.43 -16.18
C ALA A 144 8.08 -5.65 -17.68
N ARG A 145 7.94 -6.90 -18.16
CA ARG A 145 7.94 -7.23 -19.59
C ARG A 145 6.74 -6.69 -20.37
N ARG A 146 5.69 -6.27 -19.68
CA ARG A 146 4.50 -5.66 -20.30
C ARG A 146 4.65 -4.16 -20.51
N MET A 147 5.57 -3.51 -19.82
CA MET A 147 5.85 -2.09 -20.03
C MET A 147 6.47 -1.87 -21.41
N MET A 148 5.96 -0.87 -22.15
CA MET A 148 6.41 -0.64 -23.54
C MET A 148 7.85 -0.19 -23.64
N ASN A 149 8.36 0.52 -22.64
CA ASN A 149 9.72 1.05 -22.62
C ASN A 149 10.74 0.20 -21.85
N VAL A 150 10.41 -1.06 -21.51
CA VAL A 150 11.35 -2.04 -20.96
C VAL A 150 11.75 -3.02 -22.03
N PRO A 151 12.93 -2.89 -22.64
CA PRO A 151 13.38 -3.75 -23.72
C PRO A 151 13.69 -5.18 -23.19
N GLU A 152 13.21 -6.20 -23.88
CA GLU A 152 13.60 -7.59 -23.60
C GLU A 152 15.07 -7.85 -23.89
N ASN A 153 15.65 -7.13 -24.87
CA ASN A 153 17.04 -7.27 -25.30
C ASN A 153 17.67 -5.90 -25.45
N LEU A 154 18.77 -5.68 -24.75
CA LEU A 154 19.60 -4.50 -24.90
C LEU A 154 20.44 -4.55 -26.19
N GLY A 155 20.83 -3.38 -26.69
CA GLY A 155 21.83 -3.26 -27.73
C GLY A 155 23.20 -3.81 -27.33
N TRP A 156 23.56 -3.67 -26.06
CA TRP A 156 24.78 -4.24 -25.46
C TRP A 156 24.55 -5.66 -24.94
N LYS A 157 25.48 -6.59 -25.22
CA LYS A 157 25.35 -8.00 -24.87
C LYS A 157 26.04 -8.41 -23.57
N GLY A 158 26.20 -7.48 -22.66
CA GLY A 158 26.78 -7.73 -21.34
C GLY A 158 25.76 -7.96 -20.24
N ASP A 159 26.28 -8.20 -19.04
CA ASP A 159 25.50 -8.36 -17.82
C ASP A 159 25.43 -7.00 -17.08
N CYS A 160 24.23 -6.58 -16.74
CA CYS A 160 24.03 -5.35 -15.96
C CYS A 160 22.73 -5.40 -15.16
N HIS A 161 22.67 -4.53 -14.14
CA HIS A 161 21.48 -4.22 -13.38
C HIS A 161 21.12 -2.75 -13.60
N VAL A 162 20.03 -2.50 -14.32
CA VAL A 162 19.53 -1.15 -14.56
C VAL A 162 18.55 -0.78 -13.45
N ARG A 163 18.82 0.30 -12.74
CA ARG A 163 17.97 0.82 -11.68
C ARG A 163 17.19 2.01 -12.17
N GLY A 164 15.92 2.07 -11.82
CA GLY A 164 15.04 3.14 -12.23
C GLY A 164 13.81 3.23 -11.35
N GLU A 165 12.98 4.19 -11.70
CA GLU A 165 11.67 4.40 -11.11
C GLU A 165 10.58 4.02 -12.11
N VAL A 166 9.58 3.27 -11.68
CA VAL A 166 8.36 2.97 -12.45
C VAL A 166 7.35 4.04 -12.12
N VAL A 167 6.89 4.74 -13.14
CA VAL A 167 5.95 5.86 -13.02
C VAL A 167 4.71 5.64 -13.89
N MET A 168 3.64 6.30 -13.53
CA MET A 168 2.43 6.41 -14.34
C MET A 168 2.42 7.81 -14.98
N PRO A 169 2.41 7.96 -16.31
CA PRO A 169 2.28 9.26 -16.96
C PRO A 169 1.02 9.98 -16.51
N LEU A 170 1.15 11.26 -16.16
CA LEU A 170 0.04 12.08 -15.63
C LEU A 170 -1.14 12.20 -16.59
N GLN A 171 -0.87 12.24 -17.90
CA GLN A 171 -1.93 12.26 -18.89
C GLN A 171 -2.75 10.97 -18.86
N ILE A 172 -2.07 9.80 -18.86
CA ILE A 172 -2.74 8.49 -18.81
C ILE A 172 -3.52 8.34 -17.50
N PHE A 173 -2.94 8.79 -16.39
CA PHE A 173 -3.63 8.78 -15.11
C PHE A 173 -4.92 9.58 -15.12
N ARG A 174 -4.87 10.83 -15.63
CA ARG A 174 -6.05 11.71 -15.70
C ARG A 174 -7.14 11.13 -16.60
N GLU A 175 -6.76 10.54 -17.74
CA GLU A 175 -7.71 9.99 -18.72
C GLU A 175 -8.36 8.67 -18.29
N LYS A 176 -7.60 7.80 -17.62
CA LYS A 176 -8.07 6.42 -17.37
C LYS A 176 -8.32 6.10 -15.89
N TYR A 177 -7.62 6.76 -14.94
CA TYR A 177 -7.50 6.26 -13.58
C TYR A 177 -7.82 7.26 -12.47
N SER A 178 -8.11 8.50 -12.79
CA SER A 178 -8.39 9.55 -11.80
C SER A 178 -9.57 9.25 -10.87
N GLU A 179 -10.54 8.45 -11.33
CA GLU A 179 -11.67 7.99 -10.51
C GLU A 179 -11.40 6.68 -9.74
N VAL A 180 -10.34 5.97 -10.10
CA VAL A 180 -10.06 4.60 -9.61
C VAL A 180 -8.97 4.57 -8.55
N ALA A 181 -8.05 5.52 -8.58
CA ALA A 181 -6.91 5.59 -7.67
C ALA A 181 -6.67 7.03 -7.19
N PRO A 182 -6.20 7.20 -5.94
CA PRO A 182 -5.99 8.54 -5.39
C PRO A 182 -4.81 9.27 -6.04
N ASN A 183 -3.81 8.55 -6.55
CA ASN A 183 -2.61 9.12 -7.15
C ASN A 183 -1.89 8.17 -8.11
N PRO A 184 -1.07 8.73 -9.04
CA PRO A 184 -0.29 7.96 -10.02
C PRO A 184 0.69 6.99 -9.39
N ARG A 185 1.37 7.37 -8.31
CA ARG A 185 2.37 6.55 -7.62
C ARG A 185 1.78 5.27 -7.04
N ASN A 186 0.68 5.39 -6.27
CA ASN A 186 0.03 4.23 -5.66
C ASN A 186 -0.52 3.29 -6.73
N LEU A 187 -1.06 3.86 -7.82
CA LEU A 187 -1.50 3.09 -8.96
C LEU A 187 -0.35 2.34 -9.63
N ALA A 188 0.79 3.03 -9.88
CA ALA A 188 1.98 2.42 -10.47
C ALA A 188 2.51 1.26 -9.61
N ALA A 189 2.63 1.45 -8.30
CA ALA A 189 3.07 0.42 -7.37
C ALA A 189 2.11 -0.78 -7.35
N GLY A 190 0.80 -0.54 -7.39
CA GLY A 190 -0.23 -1.57 -7.45
C GLY A 190 -0.23 -2.35 -8.77
N ALA A 191 -0.16 -1.65 -9.91
CA ALA A 191 -0.11 -2.26 -11.24
C ALA A 191 1.16 -3.08 -11.45
N LEU A 192 2.31 -2.59 -10.95
CA LEU A 192 3.59 -3.31 -11.02
C LEU A 192 3.56 -4.64 -10.26
N ARG A 193 2.86 -4.71 -9.11
CA ARG A 193 2.81 -5.88 -8.21
C ARG A 193 1.63 -6.81 -8.43
N GLN A 194 0.75 -6.53 -9.38
CA GLN A 194 -0.41 -7.40 -9.61
C GLN A 194 0.02 -8.82 -9.94
N LYS A 195 -0.61 -9.79 -9.26
CA LYS A 195 -0.28 -11.22 -9.41
C LYS A 195 -0.87 -11.84 -10.67
N TYR A 196 -1.94 -11.28 -11.19
CA TYR A 196 -2.67 -11.76 -12.37
C TYR A 196 -2.88 -10.61 -13.34
N VAL A 197 -2.92 -10.94 -14.62
CA VAL A 197 -3.26 -9.95 -15.66
C VAL A 197 -4.65 -9.41 -15.37
N ASP A 198 -4.77 -8.08 -15.34
CA ASP A 198 -6.01 -7.33 -15.08
C ASP A 198 -6.64 -7.55 -13.70
N ALA A 199 -5.87 -8.05 -12.72
CA ALA A 199 -6.34 -8.20 -11.34
C ALA A 199 -6.27 -6.92 -10.51
N GLY A 200 -5.52 -5.91 -10.98
CA GLY A 200 -5.34 -4.62 -10.32
C GLY A 200 -6.18 -3.51 -10.95
N LYS A 201 -6.17 -2.36 -10.32
CA LYS A 201 -6.85 -1.15 -10.81
C LYS A 201 -6.15 -0.52 -12.01
N GLY A 202 -4.84 -0.78 -12.22
CA GLY A 202 -4.01 -0.23 -13.29
C GLY A 202 -3.39 -1.32 -14.17
N SER A 203 -3.04 -1.00 -15.43
CA SER A 203 -2.32 -1.88 -16.33
C SER A 203 -0.81 -1.61 -16.32
N PRO A 204 0.07 -2.66 -16.25
CA PRO A 204 1.51 -2.48 -16.46
C PRO A 204 1.88 -1.87 -17.82
N GLU A 205 1.04 -2.01 -18.83
CA GLU A 205 1.25 -1.44 -20.17
C GLU A 205 1.17 0.08 -20.19
N ASP A 206 0.48 0.68 -19.22
CA ASP A 206 0.38 2.12 -19.05
C ASP A 206 1.52 2.72 -18.19
N LEU A 207 2.43 1.86 -17.67
CA LEU A 207 3.57 2.27 -16.87
C LEU A 207 4.81 2.53 -17.73
N GLN A 208 5.66 3.44 -17.25
CA GLN A 208 6.97 3.73 -17.83
C GLN A 208 8.08 3.47 -16.81
N PHE A 209 9.20 2.92 -17.27
CA PHE A 209 10.41 2.74 -16.48
C PHE A 209 11.43 3.82 -16.84
N MET A 210 11.87 4.59 -15.87
CA MET A 210 12.82 5.70 -16.04
C MET A 210 14.12 5.36 -15.31
N ALA A 211 15.17 5.04 -16.06
CA ALA A 211 16.46 4.65 -15.48
C ALA A 211 17.19 5.85 -14.83
N TYR A 212 17.75 5.61 -13.66
CA TYR A 212 18.60 6.59 -12.96
C TYR A 212 20.01 6.09 -12.68
N GLY A 213 20.32 4.82 -13.00
CA GLY A 213 21.68 4.27 -12.85
C GLY A 213 21.81 2.83 -13.32
N VAL A 214 23.06 2.39 -13.50
CA VAL A 214 23.42 1.02 -13.86
C VAL A 214 24.54 0.52 -12.97
N GLU A 215 24.46 -0.75 -12.62
CA GLU A 215 25.51 -1.48 -11.91
C GLU A 215 25.96 -2.68 -12.76
N PHE A 216 27.26 -2.95 -12.73
CA PHE A 216 27.85 -4.04 -13.50
C PHE A 216 28.36 -5.13 -12.54
N PRO A 217 27.88 -6.38 -12.66
CA PRO A 217 28.40 -7.50 -11.87
C PRO A 217 29.86 -7.78 -12.20
N SER A 218 30.62 -8.28 -11.23
CA SER A 218 32.02 -8.62 -11.36
C SER A 218 32.31 -10.00 -10.79
N GLY A 219 33.47 -10.56 -11.14
CA GLY A 219 33.91 -11.86 -10.62
C GLY A 219 32.95 -12.99 -10.97
N GLN A 220 32.58 -13.80 -9.97
CA GLN A 220 31.70 -14.97 -10.13
C GLN A 220 30.23 -14.61 -10.43
N ASP A 221 29.82 -13.38 -10.16
CA ASP A 221 28.45 -12.94 -10.40
C ASP A 221 28.20 -12.53 -11.86
N ARG A 222 29.28 -12.46 -12.66
CA ARG A 222 29.27 -12.12 -14.06
C ARG A 222 29.37 -13.38 -14.93
N HIS A 223 28.56 -13.45 -15.99
CA HIS A 223 28.65 -14.55 -16.96
C HIS A 223 30.03 -14.51 -17.66
N PRO A 224 30.72 -15.67 -17.84
CA PRO A 224 32.06 -15.72 -18.44
C PRO A 224 32.17 -15.12 -19.85
N GLU A 225 31.09 -15.20 -20.63
CA GLU A 225 31.01 -14.65 -21.99
C GLU A 225 30.49 -13.20 -22.05
N SER A 226 30.19 -12.57 -20.91
CA SER A 226 29.72 -11.20 -20.86
C SER A 226 30.90 -10.25 -21.21
N PRO A 227 30.74 -9.33 -22.18
CA PRO A 227 31.76 -8.34 -22.48
C PRO A 227 31.98 -7.38 -21.31
N ASP A 228 33.19 -6.86 -21.14
CA ASP A 228 33.43 -5.82 -20.15
C ASP A 228 32.63 -4.57 -20.45
N PRO A 229 32.08 -3.89 -19.42
CA PRO A 229 31.48 -2.58 -19.58
C PRO A 229 32.56 -1.58 -20.01
N PRO A 230 32.19 -0.51 -20.73
CA PRO A 230 33.13 0.59 -20.99
C PRO A 230 33.67 1.18 -19.69
N ASP A 231 34.93 1.68 -19.75
CA ASP A 231 35.56 2.31 -18.60
C ASP A 231 35.04 3.74 -18.38
N PHE A 232 33.79 3.83 -17.90
CA PHE A 232 33.14 5.09 -17.58
C PHE A 232 33.86 5.79 -16.43
N LYS A 233 34.07 7.10 -16.58
CA LYS A 233 34.61 7.97 -15.52
C LYS A 233 33.52 8.79 -14.86
N LEU A 234 32.43 9.03 -15.56
CA LEU A 234 31.34 9.90 -15.17
C LEU A 234 29.99 9.15 -15.19
N ASP A 235 29.13 9.45 -14.21
CA ASP A 235 27.74 8.95 -14.16
C ASP A 235 26.92 9.46 -15.36
N SER A 236 27.16 10.71 -15.75
CA SER A 236 26.55 11.32 -16.93
C SER A 236 26.84 10.57 -18.25
N GLU A 237 28.02 9.94 -18.37
CA GLU A 237 28.35 9.08 -19.50
C GLU A 237 27.54 7.79 -19.46
N VAL A 238 27.42 7.17 -18.27
CA VAL A 238 26.60 5.95 -18.07
C VAL A 238 25.14 6.20 -18.41
N ILE A 239 24.57 7.30 -17.91
CA ILE A 239 23.17 7.67 -18.19
C ILE A 239 22.93 7.90 -19.69
N SER A 240 23.84 8.58 -20.37
CA SER A 240 23.76 8.77 -21.82
C SER A 240 23.83 7.44 -22.57
N TRP A 241 24.72 6.54 -22.14
CA TRP A 241 24.91 5.24 -22.76
C TRP A 241 23.69 4.31 -22.58
N ILE A 242 23.02 4.33 -21.42
CA ILE A 242 21.77 3.57 -21.20
C ILE A 242 20.72 3.95 -22.25
N SER A 243 20.60 5.23 -22.58
CA SER A 243 19.61 5.71 -23.54
C SER A 243 19.85 5.15 -24.95
N GLU A 244 21.09 4.86 -25.32
CA GLU A 244 21.44 4.19 -26.58
C GLU A 244 20.93 2.74 -26.66
N TRP A 245 20.62 2.12 -25.51
CA TRP A 245 20.07 0.76 -25.44
C TRP A 245 18.54 0.71 -25.56
N GLY A 246 17.90 1.87 -25.70
CA GLY A 246 16.45 2.00 -25.76
C GLY A 246 15.77 2.01 -24.39
N ILE A 247 16.53 2.31 -23.32
CA ILE A 247 15.99 2.54 -21.98
C ILE A 247 15.95 4.04 -21.71
N GLU A 248 14.79 4.56 -21.41
CA GLU A 248 14.63 5.97 -21.09
C GLU A 248 15.28 6.31 -19.73
N ALA A 249 16.00 7.41 -19.69
CA ALA A 249 16.65 7.90 -18.49
C ALA A 249 15.83 9.02 -17.83
N ALA A 250 15.86 9.06 -16.49
CA ALA A 250 15.14 10.07 -15.71
C ALA A 250 15.60 11.51 -15.93
N GLY A 251 16.74 11.71 -16.57
CA GLY A 251 17.34 13.01 -16.86
C GLY A 251 18.86 12.98 -16.66
N ASN A 252 19.55 13.99 -17.19
CA ASN A 252 21.02 14.04 -17.16
C ASN A 252 21.53 15.50 -17.17
N ASN A 253 21.05 16.34 -16.25
CA ASN A 253 21.47 17.74 -16.15
C ASN A 253 22.79 17.82 -15.40
N VAL A 254 23.87 18.10 -16.10
CA VAL A 254 25.22 18.22 -15.52
C VAL A 254 25.50 19.67 -15.13
N VAL A 255 25.89 19.86 -13.87
CA VAL A 255 26.25 21.16 -13.29
C VAL A 255 27.65 21.12 -12.70
N SER A 256 28.34 22.28 -12.72
CA SER A 256 29.63 22.47 -12.08
C SER A 256 29.86 23.94 -11.78
N GLY A 257 30.71 24.25 -10.81
CA GLY A 257 31.12 25.59 -10.45
C GLY A 257 32.64 25.68 -10.20
N GLU A 258 33.16 26.91 -10.12
CA GLU A 258 34.57 27.15 -9.83
C GLU A 258 34.87 26.93 -8.34
N ASP A 259 33.91 27.22 -7.48
CA ASP A 259 33.97 27.03 -6.04
C ASP A 259 32.69 26.40 -5.49
N ASP A 260 32.60 26.22 -4.18
CA ASP A 260 31.48 25.56 -3.53
C ASP A 260 30.20 26.41 -3.63
N SER A 261 30.33 27.74 -3.55
CA SER A 261 29.20 28.65 -3.65
C SER A 261 28.56 28.64 -5.05
N THR A 262 29.39 28.77 -6.09
CA THR A 262 28.92 28.74 -7.49
C THR A 262 28.40 27.36 -7.89
N THR A 263 28.96 26.28 -7.32
CA THR A 263 28.46 24.93 -7.51
C THR A 263 27.08 24.75 -6.86
N THR A 264 26.92 25.22 -5.63
CA THR A 264 25.63 25.20 -4.91
C THR A 264 24.59 25.98 -5.69
N GLU A 265 24.90 27.20 -6.13
CA GLU A 265 23.95 28.02 -6.90
C GLU A 265 23.55 27.34 -8.23
N ALA A 266 24.49 26.69 -8.93
CA ALA A 266 24.18 25.94 -10.13
C ALA A 266 23.21 24.77 -9.87
N ILE A 267 23.35 24.05 -8.77
CA ILE A 267 22.43 22.98 -8.32
C ILE A 267 21.05 23.59 -8.00
N LEU A 268 21.03 24.66 -7.22
CA LEU A 268 19.77 25.32 -6.84
C LEU A 268 19.04 25.91 -8.04
N ALA A 269 19.76 26.41 -9.05
CA ALA A 269 19.16 26.91 -10.28
C ALA A 269 18.40 25.79 -11.03
N VAL A 270 18.98 24.63 -11.20
CA VAL A 270 18.32 23.45 -11.81
C VAL A 270 17.13 23.01 -10.95
N THR A 271 17.27 23.05 -9.63
CA THR A 271 16.18 22.69 -8.71
C THR A 271 14.98 23.63 -8.83
N ARG A 272 15.24 24.96 -8.90
CA ARG A 272 14.20 25.97 -9.12
C ARG A 272 13.51 25.82 -10.48
N GLU A 273 14.25 25.50 -11.52
CA GLU A 273 13.69 25.22 -12.85
C GLU A 273 12.72 24.04 -12.81
N TRP A 274 13.13 22.91 -12.22
CA TRP A 274 12.24 21.75 -12.07
C TRP A 274 11.04 22.03 -11.16
N PHE A 275 11.21 22.81 -10.11
CA PHE A 275 10.10 23.24 -9.25
C PHE A 275 9.07 24.07 -9.99
N GLN A 276 9.51 25.00 -10.85
CA GLN A 276 8.61 25.86 -11.65
C GLN A 276 7.90 25.11 -12.77
N THR A 277 8.52 24.08 -13.33
CA THR A 277 8.01 23.34 -14.49
C THR A 277 7.30 22.04 -14.10
N ARG A 278 7.28 21.66 -12.83
CA ARG A 278 6.73 20.38 -12.37
C ARG A 278 5.28 20.13 -12.77
N ASP A 279 4.42 21.19 -12.77
CA ASP A 279 3.00 21.05 -13.11
C ASP A 279 2.76 20.73 -14.58
N SER A 280 3.74 21.01 -15.44
CA SER A 280 3.78 20.66 -16.86
C SER A 280 4.62 19.41 -17.15
N ALA A 281 5.21 18.81 -16.16
CA ALA A 281 5.96 17.57 -16.33
C ALA A 281 5.06 16.40 -16.74
N GLU A 282 5.66 15.42 -17.39
CA GLU A 282 4.94 14.21 -17.84
C GLU A 282 4.64 13.27 -16.65
N TRP A 283 5.46 13.34 -15.60
CA TRP A 283 5.36 12.50 -14.41
C TRP A 283 5.35 13.34 -13.14
N GLU A 284 4.88 12.77 -12.03
CA GLU A 284 5.02 13.39 -10.71
C GLU A 284 6.49 13.45 -10.26
N ILE A 285 6.89 14.63 -9.77
CA ILE A 285 8.25 14.93 -9.31
C ILE A 285 8.15 15.55 -7.91
N ASP A 286 8.77 14.93 -6.91
CA ASP A 286 8.76 15.40 -5.52
C ASP A 286 10.07 16.11 -5.10
N GLY A 287 11.03 16.25 -6.04
CA GLY A 287 12.32 16.86 -5.77
C GLY A 287 13.33 16.70 -6.91
N VAL A 288 14.59 16.87 -6.57
CA VAL A 288 15.73 16.66 -7.46
C VAL A 288 16.77 15.79 -6.77
N VAL A 289 17.29 14.78 -7.46
CA VAL A 289 18.42 13.97 -6.98
C VAL A 289 19.69 14.56 -7.51
N VAL A 290 20.59 14.94 -6.61
CA VAL A 290 21.91 15.49 -6.89
C VAL A 290 22.95 14.41 -6.64
N LYS A 291 23.75 14.06 -7.65
CA LYS A 291 24.77 13.01 -7.56
C LYS A 291 26.12 13.54 -7.98
N LEU A 292 27.18 13.21 -7.24
CA LEU A 292 28.55 13.47 -7.68
C LEU A 292 28.79 12.73 -9.01
N ASP A 293 29.21 13.43 -10.07
CA ASP A 293 29.33 12.84 -11.42
C ASP A 293 30.52 11.88 -11.55
N ARG A 294 31.62 12.11 -10.82
CA ARG A 294 32.86 11.30 -10.83
C ARG A 294 32.68 9.95 -10.13
N LEU A 295 32.62 8.84 -10.88
CA LEU A 295 32.42 7.48 -10.36
C LEU A 295 33.59 7.03 -9.43
N ASP A 296 34.83 7.32 -9.79
CA ASP A 296 35.98 7.00 -8.96
C ASP A 296 35.96 7.70 -7.59
N LYS A 297 35.32 8.87 -7.52
CA LYS A 297 35.20 9.65 -6.29
C LYS A 297 34.02 9.17 -5.40
N ARG A 298 33.00 8.60 -6.02
CA ARG A 298 31.88 7.95 -5.26
C ARG A 298 32.41 6.82 -4.38
N THR A 299 33.29 5.98 -4.92
CA THR A 299 33.93 4.88 -4.17
C THR A 299 34.71 5.41 -2.95
N LEU A 300 35.36 6.57 -3.06
CA LEU A 300 36.11 7.18 -1.95
C LEU A 300 35.20 7.79 -0.87
N LEU A 301 34.03 8.31 -1.23
CA LEU A 301 33.06 8.83 -0.29
C LEU A 301 32.33 7.68 0.46
N GLY A 302 32.13 6.56 -0.25
CA GLY A 302 31.48 5.38 0.29
C GLY A 302 30.00 5.59 0.58
N GLU A 303 29.48 4.74 1.45
CA GLU A 303 28.08 4.63 1.79
C GLU A 303 27.91 4.54 3.29
N THR A 304 26.76 4.95 3.79
CA THR A 304 26.30 4.66 5.15
C THR A 304 25.55 3.32 5.17
N ALA A 305 25.01 2.94 6.31
CA ALA A 305 24.10 1.80 6.37
C ALA A 305 22.84 1.99 5.52
N HIS A 306 22.48 3.22 5.15
CA HIS A 306 21.15 3.59 4.59
C HIS A 306 21.22 4.29 3.25
N HIS A 307 22.20 5.15 3.03
CA HIS A 307 22.30 6.00 1.84
C HIS A 307 23.76 6.19 1.39
N PRO A 308 23.98 6.41 0.09
CA PRO A 308 25.29 6.78 -0.43
C PRO A 308 25.64 8.20 -0.02
N ARG A 309 26.91 8.46 0.33
CA ARG A 309 27.40 9.80 0.68
C ARG A 309 27.59 10.71 -0.53
N TRP A 310 27.52 10.14 -1.73
CA TRP A 310 27.72 10.83 -3.00
C TRP A 310 26.44 11.26 -3.69
N ALA A 311 25.27 11.05 -3.05
CA ALA A 311 23.98 11.44 -3.59
C ALA A 311 23.10 12.04 -2.50
N LEU A 312 22.34 13.07 -2.88
CA LEU A 312 21.41 13.82 -2.02
C LEU A 312 20.08 13.98 -2.74
N ALA A 313 18.98 13.83 -2.05
CA ALA A 313 17.65 14.13 -2.54
C ALA A 313 17.20 15.50 -1.99
N TRP A 314 17.19 16.51 -2.83
CA TRP A 314 16.55 17.78 -2.52
C TRP A 314 15.05 17.61 -2.69
N LYS A 315 14.28 17.74 -1.61
CA LYS A 315 12.82 17.68 -1.66
C LYS A 315 12.24 19.08 -1.88
N PHE A 316 11.28 19.16 -2.79
CA PHE A 316 10.54 20.40 -2.99
C PHE A 316 9.78 20.78 -1.72
N PRO A 317 9.71 22.09 -1.41
CA PRO A 317 8.87 22.54 -0.32
C PRO A 317 7.42 22.08 -0.59
N PRO A 318 6.70 21.66 0.45
CA PRO A 318 5.29 21.31 0.30
C PRO A 318 4.51 22.52 -0.19
N GLU A 319 3.50 22.26 -1.02
CA GLU A 319 2.55 23.33 -1.34
C GLU A 319 1.71 23.66 -0.13
N GLU A 320 1.67 24.94 0.16
CA GLU A 320 0.94 25.52 1.27
C GLU A 320 -0.06 26.52 0.73
N ALA A 321 -1.22 26.54 1.35
CA ALA A 321 -2.19 27.58 1.08
C ALA A 321 -2.81 28.08 2.38
N VAL A 322 -3.18 29.37 2.36
CA VAL A 322 -3.87 29.97 3.50
C VAL A 322 -5.37 29.97 3.22
N THR A 323 -6.13 29.49 4.22
CA THR A 323 -7.58 29.48 4.15
C THR A 323 -8.18 29.82 5.52
N VAL A 324 -9.50 29.75 5.64
CA VAL A 324 -10.24 30.03 6.84
C VAL A 324 -10.82 28.75 7.43
N LEU A 325 -10.65 28.52 8.71
CA LEU A 325 -11.32 27.45 9.41
C LEU A 325 -12.80 27.78 9.60
N MET A 326 -13.65 27.11 8.88
CA MET A 326 -15.09 27.34 8.89
C MET A 326 -15.79 26.59 10.01
N ASP A 327 -15.36 25.35 10.31
CA ASP A 327 -15.96 24.51 11.34
C ASP A 327 -15.03 23.35 11.73
N VAL A 328 -15.27 22.73 12.89
CA VAL A 328 -14.62 21.48 13.33
C VAL A 328 -15.70 20.53 13.84
N PHE A 329 -15.82 19.39 13.19
CA PHE A 329 -16.72 18.33 13.60
C PHE A 329 -15.96 17.06 14.01
N TRP A 330 -16.58 16.27 14.86
CA TRP A 330 -15.96 15.08 15.44
C TRP A 330 -16.62 13.82 14.90
N GLN A 331 -15.80 12.88 14.46
CA GLN A 331 -16.27 11.62 13.87
C GLN A 331 -15.80 10.43 14.72
N THR A 332 -16.69 9.49 14.98
CA THR A 332 -16.35 8.25 15.69
C THR A 332 -15.91 7.18 14.69
N GLY A 333 -14.69 6.72 14.84
CA GLY A 333 -14.13 5.64 14.03
C GLY A 333 -14.51 4.24 14.53
N ARG A 334 -14.19 3.23 13.75
CA ARG A 334 -14.44 1.81 14.02
C ARG A 334 -13.96 1.33 15.40
N THR A 335 -12.80 1.79 15.83
CA THR A 335 -12.20 1.44 17.12
C THR A 335 -12.76 2.24 18.30
N GLY A 336 -13.74 3.12 18.04
CA GLY A 336 -14.28 4.03 19.02
C GLY A 336 -13.52 5.36 19.16
N ASN A 337 -12.36 5.54 18.53
CA ASN A 337 -11.65 6.81 18.53
C ASN A 337 -12.53 7.90 17.91
N VAL A 338 -12.62 9.04 18.57
CA VAL A 338 -13.35 10.21 18.07
C VAL A 338 -12.32 11.23 17.59
N THR A 339 -12.33 11.46 16.28
CA THR A 339 -11.31 12.22 15.56
C THR A 339 -11.88 13.55 15.07
N PRO A 340 -11.16 14.69 15.27
CA PRO A 340 -11.59 15.97 14.74
C PRO A 340 -11.26 16.09 13.25
N VAL A 341 -12.25 16.55 12.49
CA VAL A 341 -12.11 16.92 11.08
C VAL A 341 -12.47 18.40 10.98
N SER A 342 -11.59 19.18 10.37
CA SER A 342 -11.85 20.58 10.12
C SER A 342 -12.43 20.78 8.72
N ARG A 343 -13.47 21.59 8.63
CA ARG A 343 -13.98 22.15 7.38
C ARG A 343 -13.34 23.52 7.18
N VAL A 344 -12.71 23.72 6.04
CA VAL A 344 -12.06 24.97 5.68
C VAL A 344 -12.76 25.60 4.47
N ALA A 345 -12.65 26.90 4.32
CA ALA A 345 -13.10 27.54 3.08
C ALA A 345 -12.31 26.96 1.89
N PRO A 346 -12.96 26.68 0.75
CA PRO A 346 -12.31 26.02 -0.38
C PRO A 346 -11.00 26.69 -0.76
N VAL A 347 -9.93 25.92 -0.90
CA VAL A 347 -8.61 26.41 -1.27
C VAL A 347 -7.90 25.39 -2.15
N VAL A 348 -7.24 25.86 -3.20
CA VAL A 348 -6.47 24.99 -4.09
C VAL A 348 -5.10 24.73 -3.50
N VAL A 349 -4.73 23.47 -3.33
CA VAL A 349 -3.41 23.01 -2.87
C VAL A 349 -3.01 21.83 -3.75
N SER A 350 -1.86 21.89 -4.40
CA SER A 350 -1.38 20.85 -5.33
C SER A 350 -2.44 20.47 -6.39
N GLY A 351 -3.05 21.50 -7.02
CA GLY A 351 -4.04 21.31 -8.07
C GLY A 351 -5.39 20.74 -7.65
N VAL A 352 -5.63 20.52 -6.34
CA VAL A 352 -6.88 19.97 -5.80
C VAL A 352 -7.53 20.98 -4.87
N THR A 353 -8.85 21.16 -4.99
CA THR A 353 -9.63 21.96 -4.05
C THR A 353 -9.83 21.22 -2.74
N VAL A 354 -9.27 21.77 -1.66
CA VAL A 354 -9.36 21.26 -0.30
C VAL A 354 -10.46 21.99 0.45
N GLU A 355 -11.41 21.24 1.00
CA GLU A 355 -12.51 21.75 1.83
C GLU A 355 -12.53 21.08 3.21
N ASN A 356 -11.90 19.92 3.36
CA ASN A 356 -11.79 19.21 4.64
C ASN A 356 -10.34 18.83 4.90
N THR A 357 -9.91 19.00 6.14
CA THR A 357 -8.58 18.61 6.59
C THR A 357 -8.65 17.82 7.91
N THR A 358 -7.64 17.02 8.19
CA THR A 358 -7.57 16.33 9.47
C THR A 358 -6.93 17.21 10.55
N LEU A 359 -7.41 17.07 11.77
CA LEU A 359 -6.76 17.60 12.99
C LEU A 359 -6.26 16.45 13.89
N HIS A 360 -6.12 15.24 13.32
CA HIS A 360 -5.61 14.00 13.90
C HIS A 360 -6.28 13.58 15.22
N ASN A 361 -6.19 14.36 16.28
CA ASN A 361 -6.73 14.04 17.59
C ASN A 361 -6.98 15.30 18.45
N LYS A 362 -7.56 15.13 19.63
CA LYS A 362 -7.80 16.21 20.61
C LYS A 362 -6.51 16.95 20.99
N GLY A 363 -5.43 16.23 21.21
CA GLY A 363 -4.14 16.82 21.59
C GLY A 363 -3.60 17.79 20.54
N GLU A 364 -3.79 17.49 19.25
CA GLU A 364 -3.37 18.39 18.17
C GLU A 364 -4.23 19.67 18.12
N VAL A 365 -5.54 19.57 18.34
CA VAL A 365 -6.42 20.75 18.48
C VAL A 365 -5.95 21.65 19.62
N GLU A 366 -5.58 21.07 20.75
CA GLU A 366 -5.07 21.80 21.92
C GLU A 366 -3.68 22.41 21.66
N ARG A 367 -2.78 21.66 21.02
CA ARG A 367 -1.42 22.11 20.65
C ARG A 367 -1.45 23.30 19.70
N LEU A 368 -2.31 23.25 18.67
CA LEU A 368 -2.46 24.35 17.71
C LEU A 368 -3.17 25.55 18.30
N GLY A 369 -3.96 25.38 19.35
CA GLY A 369 -4.81 26.44 19.92
C GLY A 369 -5.81 27.02 18.92
N ILE A 370 -6.21 26.22 17.94
CA ILE A 370 -7.02 26.60 16.78
C ILE A 370 -8.44 27.03 17.19
N MET A 371 -8.95 28.06 16.54
CA MET A 371 -10.32 28.56 16.73
C MET A 371 -11.05 28.61 15.38
N VAL A 372 -12.34 28.29 15.38
CA VAL A 372 -13.21 28.55 14.22
C VAL A 372 -13.13 30.05 13.91
N GLY A 373 -13.08 30.41 12.64
CA GLY A 373 -12.86 31.79 12.20
C GLY A 373 -11.40 32.27 12.20
N ASP A 374 -10.44 31.37 12.43
CA ASP A 374 -9.02 31.69 12.24
C ASP A 374 -8.57 31.43 10.81
N ARG A 375 -7.61 32.21 10.34
CA ARG A 375 -6.78 31.91 9.18
C ARG A 375 -5.84 30.79 9.55
N VAL A 376 -5.78 29.79 8.69
CA VAL A 376 -4.95 28.61 8.90
C VAL A 376 -4.13 28.31 7.65
N ARG A 377 -2.92 27.81 7.85
CA ARG A 377 -2.07 27.32 6.79
C ARG A 377 -2.29 25.82 6.62
N VAL A 378 -2.73 25.44 5.44
CA VAL A 378 -2.98 24.06 5.04
C VAL A 378 -1.86 23.61 4.13
N VAL A 379 -1.33 22.43 4.36
CA VAL A 379 -0.37 21.76 3.46
C VAL A 379 -0.97 20.47 2.93
N ARG A 380 -0.60 20.16 1.70
CA ARG A 380 -0.76 18.84 1.11
C ARG A 380 0.62 18.39 0.66
N ARG A 381 1.15 17.34 1.29
CA ARG A 381 2.46 16.75 0.95
C ARG A 381 2.21 15.41 0.28
N GLY A 382 2.66 15.29 -0.98
CA GLY A 382 2.27 14.13 -1.77
C GLY A 382 0.75 13.98 -1.76
N ASP A 383 0.20 12.93 -2.26
CA ASP A 383 -1.25 12.70 -2.28
C ASP A 383 -1.87 12.30 -0.92
N VAL A 384 -1.32 12.77 0.18
CA VAL A 384 -1.79 12.45 1.53
C VAL A 384 -2.84 13.46 1.99
N ILE A 385 -3.62 13.09 2.99
CA ILE A 385 -4.71 13.87 3.58
C ILE A 385 -4.23 15.28 3.93
N PRO A 386 -4.88 16.37 3.44
CA PRO A 386 -4.52 17.73 3.80
C PRO A 386 -4.59 17.95 5.30
N LYS A 387 -3.64 18.73 5.84
CA LYS A 387 -3.59 19.05 7.27
C LYS A 387 -3.33 20.52 7.53
N ILE A 388 -3.80 21.01 8.66
CA ILE A 388 -3.46 22.34 9.19
C ILE A 388 -2.14 22.23 9.94
N ILE A 389 -1.17 23.09 9.58
CA ILE A 389 0.15 23.11 10.23
C ILE A 389 0.35 24.33 11.10
N GLU A 390 -0.35 25.44 10.83
CA GLU A 390 -0.16 26.71 11.51
C GLU A 390 -1.49 27.47 11.62
N VAL A 391 -1.65 28.19 12.73
CA VAL A 391 -2.73 29.15 12.95
C VAL A 391 -2.16 30.55 12.82
N MET A 392 -2.70 31.32 11.86
CA MET A 392 -2.20 32.65 11.50
C MET A 392 -2.98 33.79 12.17
N GLY A 393 -3.94 33.47 13.05
CA GLY A 393 -4.79 34.43 13.75
C GLY A 393 -6.16 34.63 13.11
N PRO A 394 -6.93 35.63 13.57
CA PRO A 394 -8.30 35.84 13.11
C PRO A 394 -8.39 36.12 11.60
N ALA A 395 -9.40 35.53 10.96
CA ALA A 395 -9.71 35.81 9.57
C ALA A 395 -10.58 37.09 9.44
N ILE A 396 -10.61 37.62 8.22
CA ILE A 396 -11.49 38.74 7.80
C ILE A 396 -12.33 38.29 6.60
N GLU A 397 -13.42 38.99 6.27
CA GLU A 397 -14.31 38.63 5.16
C GLU A 397 -13.56 38.52 3.81
N ASP A 398 -12.54 39.36 3.58
CA ASP A 398 -11.72 39.32 2.37
C ASP A 398 -10.96 38.00 2.20
N ASP A 399 -10.70 37.26 3.28
CA ASP A 399 -10.05 35.95 3.22
C ASP A 399 -10.94 34.86 2.57
N LEU A 400 -12.24 35.14 2.43
CA LEU A 400 -13.21 34.25 1.76
C LEU A 400 -13.45 34.64 0.28
N ALA A 401 -13.02 35.84 -0.13
CA ALA A 401 -13.32 36.36 -1.46
C ALA A 401 -12.69 35.51 -2.58
N GLY A 402 -13.45 35.31 -3.67
CA GLY A 402 -12.96 34.66 -4.89
C GLY A 402 -12.76 33.16 -4.79
N ARG A 403 -13.21 32.49 -3.72
CA ARG A 403 -13.12 31.03 -3.54
C ARG A 403 -14.24 30.30 -4.26
N SER A 404 -13.97 29.08 -4.71
CA SER A 404 -14.94 28.22 -5.37
C SER A 404 -14.77 26.77 -4.92
N HIS A 405 -15.88 26.05 -4.87
CA HIS A 405 -15.90 24.60 -4.63
C HIS A 405 -15.24 23.82 -5.78
N SER A 406 -15.00 22.55 -5.59
CA SER A 406 -14.38 21.68 -6.60
C SER A 406 -15.19 21.53 -7.89
N ASP A 407 -16.50 21.74 -7.83
CA ASP A 407 -17.42 21.76 -9.00
C ASP A 407 -17.47 23.12 -9.71
N GLY A 408 -16.68 24.10 -9.26
CA GLY A 408 -16.64 25.46 -9.81
C GLY A 408 -17.71 26.40 -9.27
N THR A 409 -18.61 25.95 -8.38
CA THR A 409 -19.59 26.84 -7.76
C THR A 409 -18.92 27.83 -6.81
N PRO A 410 -19.31 29.14 -6.85
CA PRO A 410 -18.72 30.13 -5.95
C PRO A 410 -19.01 29.81 -4.49
N PHE A 411 -17.99 29.94 -3.62
CA PHE A 411 -18.15 29.86 -2.19
C PHE A 411 -18.80 31.14 -1.66
N SER A 412 -19.88 31.02 -0.93
CA SER A 412 -20.71 32.15 -0.49
C SER A 412 -21.06 32.14 1.00
N GLU A 413 -20.50 31.22 1.77
CA GLU A 413 -20.72 31.21 3.23
C GLU A 413 -20.06 32.43 3.89
N PRO A 414 -20.71 33.08 4.87
CA PRO A 414 -20.13 34.19 5.61
C PRO A 414 -19.02 33.72 6.55
N LEU A 415 -18.17 34.63 6.96
CA LEU A 415 -17.15 34.37 7.97
C LEU A 415 -17.80 33.93 9.29
N PRO A 416 -17.46 32.75 9.81
CA PRO A 416 -18.04 32.31 11.09
C PRO A 416 -17.50 33.16 12.25
N PRO A 417 -18.33 33.39 13.28
CA PRO A 417 -17.86 34.06 14.51
C PRO A 417 -16.69 33.29 15.11
N ARG A 418 -15.64 34.03 15.49
CA ARG A 418 -14.47 33.38 16.09
C ARG A 418 -14.82 32.72 17.41
N SER A 419 -14.63 31.38 17.49
CA SER A 419 -15.00 30.60 18.66
C SER A 419 -14.04 29.43 18.90
N LYS A 420 -13.88 29.04 20.18
CA LYS A 420 -13.06 27.87 20.52
C LYS A 420 -13.66 26.60 19.97
N VAL A 421 -12.80 25.70 19.47
CA VAL A 421 -13.20 24.35 19.09
C VAL A 421 -13.68 23.62 20.34
N SER A 422 -14.95 23.19 20.30
CA SER A 422 -15.54 22.45 21.41
C SER A 422 -15.16 20.97 21.31
N VAL A 423 -14.50 20.46 22.35
CA VAL A 423 -14.25 19.02 22.49
C VAL A 423 -15.50 18.36 23.05
N PRO A 424 -16.09 17.37 22.37
CA PRO A 424 -17.31 16.73 22.83
C PRO A 424 -17.05 15.93 24.11
N ARG A 425 -18.01 15.97 25.04
CA ARG A 425 -18.04 15.11 26.23
C ARG A 425 -18.73 13.78 25.93
N ASN A 426 -19.64 13.80 24.99
CA ASN A 426 -20.45 12.65 24.60
C ASN A 426 -20.16 12.28 23.14
N CYS A 427 -20.30 11.02 22.82
CA CYS A 427 -20.14 10.53 21.45
C CYS A 427 -21.12 11.25 20.50
N PRO A 428 -20.63 11.81 19.38
CA PRO A 428 -21.49 12.54 18.44
C PRO A 428 -22.63 11.71 17.85
N ARG A 429 -22.53 10.38 17.91
CA ARG A 429 -23.49 9.47 17.28
C ARG A 429 -24.41 8.74 18.27
N CYS A 430 -23.88 8.26 19.40
CA CYS A 430 -24.65 7.45 20.35
C CYS A 430 -24.85 8.12 21.71
N SER A 431 -24.32 9.34 21.89
CA SER A 431 -24.44 10.14 23.12
C SER A 431 -23.81 9.51 24.38
N THR A 432 -23.11 8.37 24.27
CA THR A 432 -22.37 7.77 25.38
C THR A 432 -21.23 8.70 25.81
N ASP A 433 -20.96 8.76 27.10
CA ASP A 433 -19.84 9.54 27.64
C ASP A 433 -18.52 9.07 27.04
N LEU A 434 -17.70 10.03 26.58
CA LEU A 434 -16.40 9.73 26.03
C LEU A 434 -15.34 9.65 27.13
N ILE A 435 -14.43 8.71 27.00
CA ILE A 435 -13.25 8.64 27.85
C ILE A 435 -12.07 9.32 27.20
N VAL A 436 -11.23 9.98 28.01
CA VAL A 436 -9.98 10.60 27.56
C VAL A 436 -8.86 9.58 27.75
N ASP A 437 -8.13 9.31 26.66
CA ASP A 437 -7.00 8.39 26.64
C ASP A 437 -5.80 9.15 26.01
N GLY A 438 -5.05 9.84 26.87
CA GLY A 438 -3.96 10.72 26.45
C GLY A 438 -4.44 11.83 25.50
N ALA A 439 -3.85 11.88 24.30
CA ALA A 439 -4.22 12.82 23.25
C ALA A 439 -5.54 12.48 22.53
N PHE A 440 -6.12 11.31 22.80
CA PHE A 440 -7.31 10.81 22.14
C PHE A 440 -8.55 10.87 23.03
N ILE A 441 -9.72 10.84 22.41
CA ILE A 441 -11.00 10.62 23.08
C ILE A 441 -11.69 9.42 22.43
N ARG A 442 -12.36 8.58 23.24
CA ARG A 442 -12.91 7.31 22.78
C ARG A 442 -14.34 7.09 23.24
N CYS A 443 -15.16 6.61 22.32
CA CYS A 443 -16.46 6.05 22.61
C CYS A 443 -16.31 4.58 23.00
N THR A 444 -16.74 4.24 24.22
CA THR A 444 -16.69 2.86 24.74
C THR A 444 -17.87 2.02 24.33
N ASN A 445 -18.94 2.63 23.82
CA ASN A 445 -20.13 1.88 23.38
C ASN A 445 -19.80 1.02 22.15
N ILE A 446 -19.84 -0.29 22.32
CA ILE A 446 -19.58 -1.27 21.26
C ILE A 446 -20.69 -1.23 20.21
N GLU A 447 -21.93 -0.94 20.63
CA GLU A 447 -23.12 -0.85 19.76
C GLU A 447 -23.28 0.56 19.14
N CYS A 448 -22.25 1.40 19.21
CA CYS A 448 -22.30 2.72 18.58
C CYS A 448 -22.56 2.60 17.06
N PRO A 449 -23.59 3.24 16.50
CA PRO A 449 -23.92 3.15 15.08
C PRO A 449 -22.72 3.47 14.16
N SER A 450 -21.95 4.50 14.47
CA SER A 450 -20.74 4.82 13.69
C SER A 450 -19.67 3.71 13.73
N ARG A 451 -19.55 2.99 14.84
CA ARG A 451 -18.63 1.84 14.92
C ARG A 451 -19.12 0.70 14.04
N LEU A 452 -20.42 0.44 14.04
CA LEU A 452 -21.04 -0.59 13.20
C LEU A 452 -20.95 -0.23 11.71
N GLU A 453 -21.31 1.00 11.32
CA GLU A 453 -21.16 1.50 9.93
C GLU A 453 -19.73 1.28 9.40
N ARG A 454 -18.73 1.68 10.19
CA ARG A 454 -17.33 1.50 9.83
C ARG A 454 -16.88 0.03 9.88
N ALA A 455 -17.45 -0.78 10.75
CA ALA A 455 -17.19 -2.22 10.80
C ALA A 455 -17.76 -2.92 9.55
N ILE A 456 -18.97 -2.56 9.11
CA ILE A 456 -19.58 -3.06 7.86
C ILE A 456 -18.69 -2.73 6.67
N LEU A 457 -18.29 -1.47 6.52
CA LEU A 457 -17.42 -1.03 5.41
C LEU A 457 -16.07 -1.75 5.41
N TYR A 458 -15.49 -1.95 6.60
CA TYR A 458 -14.24 -2.68 6.72
C TYR A 458 -14.41 -4.16 6.37
N TRP A 459 -15.47 -4.81 6.85
CA TRP A 459 -15.83 -6.18 6.56
C TRP A 459 -15.98 -6.39 5.05
N CYS A 460 -16.81 -5.57 4.40
CA CYS A 460 -17.04 -5.64 2.95
C CYS A 460 -15.73 -5.45 2.17
N ARG A 461 -14.92 -4.46 2.53
CA ARG A 461 -13.61 -4.23 1.88
C ARG A 461 -12.67 -5.42 2.04
N LYS A 462 -12.61 -6.03 3.22
CA LYS A 462 -11.73 -7.18 3.47
C LYS A 462 -12.14 -8.42 2.70
N LEU A 463 -13.42 -8.59 2.45
CA LEU A 463 -13.95 -9.71 1.68
C LEU A 463 -14.04 -9.41 0.17
N GLY A 464 -13.68 -8.20 -0.25
CA GLY A 464 -13.76 -7.78 -1.66
C GLY A 464 -15.20 -7.68 -2.17
N MET A 465 -16.14 -7.31 -1.30
CA MET A 465 -17.55 -7.15 -1.64
C MET A 465 -17.80 -5.77 -2.23
N ASP A 466 -18.49 -5.72 -3.34
CA ASP A 466 -18.95 -4.49 -3.97
C ASP A 466 -20.42 -4.16 -3.60
N GLY A 467 -20.83 -2.92 -3.85
CA GLY A 467 -22.23 -2.51 -3.70
C GLY A 467 -22.62 -1.96 -2.33
N ILE A 468 -21.83 -2.17 -1.25
CA ILE A 468 -22.08 -1.60 0.07
C ILE A 468 -21.10 -0.45 0.33
N GLY A 469 -21.49 0.77 -0.05
CA GLY A 469 -20.76 1.99 0.22
C GLY A 469 -21.21 2.70 1.51
N GLU A 470 -20.58 3.85 1.84
CA GLU A 470 -20.85 4.61 3.07
C GLU A 470 -22.33 4.96 3.27
N LYS A 471 -23.02 5.43 2.21
CA LYS A 471 -24.44 5.78 2.29
C LYS A 471 -25.34 4.59 2.57
N LEU A 472 -25.09 3.44 1.94
CA LEU A 472 -25.87 2.24 2.18
C LEU A 472 -25.60 1.68 3.59
N ALA A 473 -24.35 1.65 4.05
CA ALA A 473 -24.03 1.24 5.41
C ALA A 473 -24.75 2.13 6.46
N GLU A 474 -24.77 3.45 6.24
CA GLU A 474 -25.52 4.37 7.10
C GLU A 474 -27.03 4.09 7.08
N GLN A 475 -27.63 3.85 5.91
CA GLN A 475 -29.05 3.56 5.79
C GLN A 475 -29.40 2.22 6.45
N LEU A 476 -28.60 1.17 6.27
CA LEU A 476 -28.78 -0.13 6.91
C LEU A 476 -28.79 -0.03 8.44
N CYS A 477 -27.87 0.75 9.00
CA CYS A 477 -27.81 0.97 10.44
C CYS A 477 -28.95 1.87 10.95
N SER A 478 -29.24 2.97 10.25
CA SER A 478 -30.26 3.95 10.68
C SER A 478 -31.69 3.44 10.56
N SER A 479 -31.97 2.57 9.59
CA SER A 479 -33.26 1.90 9.44
C SER A 479 -33.47 0.75 10.42
N GLY A 480 -32.45 0.33 11.16
CA GLY A 480 -32.49 -0.86 12.01
C GLY A 480 -32.54 -2.18 11.24
N LEU A 481 -32.20 -2.17 9.94
CA LEU A 481 -32.07 -3.38 9.15
C LEU A 481 -30.83 -4.19 9.57
N VAL A 482 -29.77 -3.49 10.00
CA VAL A 482 -28.51 -4.09 10.44
C VAL A 482 -28.12 -3.47 11.79
N SER A 483 -28.03 -4.29 12.82
CA SER A 483 -27.56 -3.96 14.17
C SER A 483 -26.26 -4.68 14.53
N SER A 484 -25.87 -5.69 13.74
CA SER A 484 -24.64 -6.44 13.86
C SER A 484 -24.08 -6.84 12.47
N LEU A 485 -22.83 -7.32 12.38
CA LEU A 485 -22.31 -7.87 11.13
C LEU A 485 -23.06 -9.14 10.69
N ALA A 486 -23.62 -9.90 11.63
CA ALA A 486 -24.43 -11.08 11.35
C ALA A 486 -25.71 -10.74 10.57
N ASP A 487 -26.32 -9.59 10.87
CA ASP A 487 -27.55 -9.15 10.21
C ASP A 487 -27.36 -8.85 8.71
N LEU A 488 -26.13 -8.56 8.27
CA LEU A 488 -25.83 -8.45 6.83
C LEU A 488 -26.21 -9.73 6.09
N TYR A 489 -25.90 -10.89 6.67
CA TYR A 489 -26.18 -12.20 6.08
C TYR A 489 -27.64 -12.66 6.26
N ARG A 490 -28.45 -11.90 7.03
CA ARG A 490 -29.88 -12.08 7.20
C ARG A 490 -30.72 -11.14 6.33
N LEU A 491 -30.06 -10.24 5.57
CA LEU A 491 -30.77 -9.30 4.67
C LEU A 491 -31.55 -10.01 3.56
N GLU A 492 -31.20 -11.25 3.22
CA GLU A 492 -31.93 -12.07 2.27
C GLU A 492 -33.39 -12.27 2.70
N ASP A 493 -33.65 -12.48 4.00
CA ASP A 493 -34.99 -12.61 4.57
C ASP A 493 -35.73 -11.29 4.62
N ARG A 494 -35.03 -10.17 4.44
CA ARG A 494 -35.55 -8.79 4.53
C ARG A 494 -35.41 -8.01 3.22
N GLU A 495 -35.39 -8.69 2.09
CA GLU A 495 -35.18 -8.09 0.76
C GLU A 495 -36.16 -6.95 0.48
N ARG A 496 -37.45 -7.09 0.88
CA ARG A 496 -38.45 -6.02 0.66
C ARG A 496 -38.12 -4.74 1.39
N GLU A 497 -37.57 -4.84 2.59
CA GLU A 497 -37.18 -3.69 3.39
C GLU A 497 -35.89 -3.06 2.81
N LEU A 498 -34.95 -3.88 2.31
CA LEU A 498 -33.76 -3.43 1.62
C LEU A 498 -34.09 -2.63 0.36
N ILE A 499 -35.06 -3.08 -0.46
CA ILE A 499 -35.53 -2.35 -1.65
C ILE A 499 -36.20 -1.03 -1.27
N GLY A 500 -36.76 -0.91 -0.07
CA GLY A 500 -37.40 0.30 0.46
C GLY A 500 -36.39 1.42 0.82
N LEU A 501 -35.09 1.16 0.82
CA LEU A 501 -34.08 2.16 1.13
C LEU A 501 -33.93 3.15 -0.04
N GLU A 502 -33.45 4.36 0.27
CA GLU A 502 -33.24 5.41 -0.73
C GLU A 502 -32.22 4.98 -1.79
N ARG A 503 -32.56 5.12 -3.07
CA ARG A 503 -31.76 4.72 -4.25
C ARG A 503 -31.47 3.22 -4.35
N MET A 504 -32.21 2.37 -3.63
CA MET A 504 -32.12 0.93 -3.71
C MET A 504 -33.26 0.38 -4.57
N ALA A 505 -32.95 -0.05 -5.79
CA ALA A 505 -33.89 -0.73 -6.67
C ALA A 505 -33.71 -2.25 -6.59
N GLN A 506 -34.65 -3.03 -7.13
CA GLN A 506 -34.63 -4.49 -7.15
C GLN A 506 -33.27 -5.05 -7.59
N LYS A 507 -32.71 -4.53 -8.71
CA LYS A 507 -31.42 -5.00 -9.23
C LYS A 507 -30.25 -4.72 -8.30
N SER A 508 -30.23 -3.54 -7.66
CA SER A 508 -29.18 -3.17 -6.72
C SER A 508 -29.26 -4.02 -5.44
N ALA A 509 -30.46 -4.30 -4.97
CA ALA A 509 -30.68 -5.18 -3.82
C ALA A 509 -30.22 -6.62 -4.15
N SER A 510 -30.61 -7.16 -5.31
CA SER A 510 -30.18 -8.48 -5.77
C SER A 510 -28.64 -8.59 -5.83
N ASN A 511 -27.95 -7.59 -6.42
CA ASN A 511 -26.48 -7.58 -6.48
C ASN A 511 -25.84 -7.61 -5.07
N VAL A 512 -26.37 -6.82 -4.12
CA VAL A 512 -25.88 -6.80 -2.73
C VAL A 512 -26.07 -8.16 -2.08
N LEU A 513 -27.24 -8.79 -2.25
CA LEU A 513 -27.54 -10.11 -1.69
C LEU A 513 -26.68 -11.22 -2.31
N GLU A 514 -26.41 -11.16 -3.63
CA GLU A 514 -25.49 -12.07 -4.31
C GLU A 514 -24.06 -11.95 -3.77
N GLU A 515 -23.56 -10.71 -3.57
CA GLU A 515 -22.23 -10.48 -2.98
C GLU A 515 -22.14 -11.02 -1.54
N LEU A 516 -23.18 -10.77 -0.70
CA LEU A 516 -23.25 -11.31 0.65
C LEU A 516 -23.27 -12.84 0.65
N SER A 517 -24.07 -13.46 -0.22
CA SER A 517 -24.12 -14.92 -0.38
C SER A 517 -22.77 -15.50 -0.81
N SER A 518 -22.08 -14.84 -1.75
CA SER A 518 -20.76 -15.28 -2.26
C SER A 518 -19.66 -15.28 -1.20
N THR A 519 -19.83 -14.49 -0.13
CA THR A 519 -18.85 -14.35 0.96
C THR A 519 -19.22 -15.14 2.22
N ARG A 520 -20.26 -15.97 2.20
CA ARG A 520 -20.63 -16.85 3.34
C ARG A 520 -19.58 -17.91 3.67
N SER A 521 -18.66 -18.21 2.75
CA SER A 521 -17.60 -19.21 2.96
C SER A 521 -16.23 -18.54 2.96
N MET A 522 -15.45 -18.70 4.04
CA MET A 522 -14.12 -18.11 4.16
C MET A 522 -13.22 -18.91 5.09
N THR A 523 -11.89 -18.69 5.01
CA THR A 523 -10.95 -19.30 5.95
C THR A 523 -11.04 -18.64 7.32
N PHE A 524 -10.64 -19.38 8.37
CA PHE A 524 -10.64 -18.84 9.74
C PHE A 524 -9.73 -17.60 9.88
N SER A 525 -8.58 -17.57 9.20
CA SER A 525 -7.70 -16.40 9.19
C SER A 525 -8.33 -15.17 8.52
N THR A 526 -9.09 -15.38 7.42
CA THR A 526 -9.85 -14.31 6.77
C THR A 526 -10.93 -13.79 7.72
N PHE A 527 -11.67 -14.67 8.38
CA PHE A 527 -12.70 -14.31 9.35
C PHE A 527 -12.12 -13.43 10.47
N ILE A 528 -11.06 -13.89 11.16
CA ILE A 528 -10.42 -13.14 12.24
C ILE A 528 -9.91 -11.77 11.74
N SER A 529 -9.28 -11.71 10.57
CA SER A 529 -8.77 -10.43 10.04
C SER A 529 -9.89 -9.47 9.66
N ALA A 530 -11.04 -9.99 9.17
CA ALA A 530 -12.18 -9.20 8.77
C ALA A 530 -13.00 -8.65 9.95
N LEU A 531 -12.92 -9.25 11.15
CA LEU A 531 -13.49 -8.70 12.39
C LEU A 531 -12.97 -7.30 12.71
N GLY A 532 -11.82 -6.93 12.15
CA GLY A 532 -11.25 -5.59 12.28
C GLY A 532 -10.81 -5.26 13.70
N LEU A 533 -10.30 -6.23 14.43
CA LEU A 533 -9.70 -6.02 15.74
C LEU A 533 -8.44 -5.16 15.61
N PRO A 534 -8.16 -4.27 16.57
CA PRO A 534 -6.97 -3.43 16.54
C PRO A 534 -5.69 -4.28 16.39
N ARG A 535 -4.82 -3.90 15.44
CA ARG A 535 -3.54 -4.58 15.15
C ARG A 535 -3.63 -6.03 14.64
N ILE A 536 -4.84 -6.56 14.44
CA ILE A 536 -5.04 -7.92 13.91
C ILE A 536 -5.32 -7.82 12.41
N GLY A 537 -4.27 -7.74 11.63
CA GLY A 537 -4.32 -7.80 10.17
C GLY A 537 -4.27 -9.24 9.63
N PRO A 538 -4.31 -9.46 8.30
CA PRO A 538 -4.30 -10.80 7.70
C PRO A 538 -3.10 -11.65 8.12
N GLU A 539 -1.91 -11.05 8.27
CA GLU A 539 -0.69 -11.75 8.67
C GLU A 539 -0.79 -12.27 10.11
N ILE A 540 -1.16 -11.39 11.05
CA ILE A 540 -1.33 -11.78 12.45
C ILE A 540 -2.45 -12.81 12.58
N ALA A 541 -3.57 -12.62 11.88
CA ALA A 541 -4.65 -13.60 11.85
C ALA A 541 -4.18 -14.98 11.36
N THR A 542 -3.34 -15.02 10.34
CA THR A 542 -2.76 -16.28 9.83
C THR A 542 -1.84 -16.93 10.87
N LEU A 543 -0.99 -16.14 11.53
CA LEU A 543 -0.11 -16.64 12.61
C LEU A 543 -0.92 -17.15 13.80
N VAL A 544 -1.97 -16.44 14.23
CA VAL A 544 -2.88 -16.91 15.28
C VAL A 544 -3.51 -18.24 14.89
N CYS A 545 -4.02 -18.35 13.65
CA CYS A 545 -4.67 -19.56 13.15
C CYS A 545 -3.74 -20.75 12.93
N SER A 546 -2.40 -20.59 12.99
CA SER A 546 -1.46 -21.70 13.01
C SER A 546 -1.42 -22.44 14.37
N GLU A 547 -1.78 -21.75 15.45
CA GLU A 547 -1.74 -22.25 16.83
C GLU A 547 -3.14 -22.43 17.45
N VAL A 548 -4.12 -21.68 16.94
CA VAL A 548 -5.52 -21.69 17.37
C VAL A 548 -6.36 -22.45 16.36
N ARG A 549 -7.01 -23.52 16.78
CA ARG A 549 -7.69 -24.48 15.88
C ARG A 549 -8.95 -23.88 15.23
N ASP A 550 -9.78 -23.24 16.03
CA ASP A 550 -11.10 -22.74 15.64
C ASP A 550 -11.55 -21.60 16.56
N LEU A 551 -12.75 -21.08 16.31
CA LEU A 551 -13.31 -20.00 17.11
C LEU A 551 -13.57 -20.42 18.55
N GLU A 552 -13.92 -21.67 18.81
CA GLU A 552 -14.20 -22.18 20.16
C GLU A 552 -12.94 -22.21 21.01
N ASP A 553 -11.82 -22.70 20.44
CA ASP A 553 -10.49 -22.64 21.06
C ASP A 553 -10.10 -21.19 21.39
N LEU A 554 -10.31 -20.25 20.43
CA LEU A 554 -10.00 -18.83 20.63
C LEU A 554 -10.87 -18.20 21.74
N ILE A 555 -12.15 -18.54 21.80
CA ILE A 555 -13.07 -18.07 22.86
C ILE A 555 -12.66 -18.64 24.21
N GLN A 556 -12.34 -19.93 24.26
CA GLN A 556 -11.88 -20.58 25.51
C GLN A 556 -10.61 -19.93 26.06
N MET A 557 -9.69 -19.52 25.17
CA MET A 557 -8.49 -18.78 25.58
C MET A 557 -8.82 -17.46 26.30
N THR A 558 -9.97 -16.85 26.08
CA THR A 558 -10.34 -15.60 26.80
C THR A 558 -10.68 -15.85 28.28
N GLU A 559 -10.95 -17.09 28.69
CA GLU A 559 -11.29 -17.49 30.07
C GLU A 559 -10.05 -17.65 30.97
N ASP A 560 -8.93 -18.13 30.40
CA ASP A 560 -7.61 -18.16 31.08
C ASP A 560 -6.63 -17.23 30.38
N ARG A 561 -6.74 -15.96 30.71
CA ARG A 561 -6.01 -14.88 30.04
C ARG A 561 -4.49 -15.00 30.14
N GLU A 562 -3.96 -15.39 31.31
CA GLU A 562 -2.51 -15.46 31.52
C GLU A 562 -1.87 -16.58 30.68
N GLU A 563 -2.51 -17.73 30.63
CA GLU A 563 -2.06 -18.86 29.80
C GLU A 563 -2.22 -18.55 28.31
N ALA A 564 -3.35 -17.93 27.92
CA ALA A 564 -3.59 -17.51 26.56
C ALA A 564 -2.57 -16.50 26.04
N VAL A 565 -2.22 -15.50 26.85
CA VAL A 565 -1.18 -14.52 26.50
C VAL A 565 0.16 -15.23 26.34
N ARG A 566 0.54 -16.12 27.26
CA ARG A 566 1.79 -16.92 27.15
C ARG A 566 1.83 -17.76 25.86
N ARG A 567 0.71 -18.42 25.51
CA ARG A 567 0.58 -19.22 24.29
C ARG A 567 0.72 -18.35 23.04
N LEU A 568 0.07 -17.19 23.00
CA LEU A 568 0.12 -16.28 21.85
C LEU A 568 1.49 -15.62 21.68
N ILE A 569 2.18 -15.25 22.76
CA ILE A 569 3.52 -14.65 22.71
C ILE A 569 4.57 -15.67 22.21
N SER A 570 4.35 -16.97 22.37
CA SER A 570 5.24 -17.99 21.83
C SER A 570 5.26 -18.01 20.28
N ILE A 571 4.27 -17.39 19.65
CA ILE A 571 4.19 -17.23 18.19
C ILE A 571 5.12 -16.07 17.79
N ASP A 572 6.04 -16.31 16.84
CA ASP A 572 6.92 -15.26 16.31
C ASP A 572 6.08 -14.05 15.81
N ARG A 573 6.52 -12.85 16.12
CA ARG A 573 5.86 -11.55 15.81
C ARG A 573 4.56 -11.23 16.57
N ILE A 574 4.14 -12.04 17.52
CA ILE A 574 3.04 -11.72 18.44
C ILE A 574 3.60 -11.32 19.78
N GLY A 575 3.63 -10.01 20.07
CA GLY A 575 3.99 -9.49 21.39
C GLY A 575 2.79 -9.41 22.32
N GLU A 576 3.05 -9.15 23.61
CA GLU A 576 2.04 -9.05 24.67
C GLU A 576 0.88 -8.10 24.33
N THR A 577 1.20 -6.94 23.74
CA THR A 577 0.18 -5.95 23.31
C THR A 577 -0.78 -6.52 22.28
N VAL A 578 -0.27 -7.26 21.28
CA VAL A 578 -1.10 -7.83 20.20
C VAL A 578 -1.95 -8.98 20.76
N ALA A 579 -1.35 -9.84 21.58
CA ALA A 579 -2.06 -10.92 22.28
C ALA A 579 -3.20 -10.39 23.15
N THR A 580 -2.92 -9.36 23.95
CA THR A 580 -3.91 -8.69 24.81
C THR A 580 -5.05 -8.07 24.00
N LEU A 581 -4.75 -7.31 22.93
CA LEU A 581 -5.77 -6.69 22.07
C LEU A 581 -6.64 -7.73 21.34
N LEU A 582 -6.08 -8.86 20.95
CA LEU A 582 -6.84 -9.95 20.36
C LEU A 582 -7.83 -10.51 21.37
N LEU A 583 -7.34 -10.92 22.55
CA LEU A 583 -8.17 -11.52 23.59
C LEU A 583 -9.24 -10.56 24.10
N ASP A 584 -8.91 -9.28 24.33
CA ASP A 584 -9.88 -8.25 24.72
C ASP A 584 -10.95 -8.07 23.65
N GLY A 585 -10.53 -7.93 22.38
CA GLY A 585 -11.46 -7.73 21.28
C GLY A 585 -12.38 -8.91 21.02
N ILE A 586 -11.92 -10.15 21.25
CA ILE A 586 -12.77 -11.35 21.21
C ILE A 586 -13.71 -11.39 22.41
N SER A 587 -13.20 -11.16 23.61
CA SER A 587 -13.99 -11.19 24.86
C SER A 587 -15.10 -10.13 24.85
N GLU A 588 -14.77 -8.89 24.48
CA GLU A 588 -15.73 -7.76 24.40
C GLU A 588 -16.88 -7.99 23.41
N ARG A 589 -16.65 -8.79 22.36
CA ARG A 589 -17.60 -8.99 21.26
C ARG A 589 -18.01 -10.46 21.12
N LYS A 590 -17.81 -11.26 22.17
CA LYS A 590 -17.99 -12.72 22.14
C LYS A 590 -19.32 -13.13 21.52
N GLU A 591 -20.44 -12.59 22.00
CA GLU A 591 -21.79 -12.91 21.51
C GLU A 591 -21.99 -12.54 20.05
N ALA A 592 -21.58 -11.33 19.65
CA ALA A 592 -21.70 -10.87 18.27
C ALA A 592 -20.82 -11.66 17.29
N ILE A 593 -19.65 -12.13 17.75
CA ILE A 593 -18.75 -12.96 16.95
C ILE A 593 -19.30 -14.37 16.77
N ILE A 594 -19.91 -14.94 17.83
CA ILE A 594 -20.58 -16.23 17.75
C ILE A 594 -21.76 -16.16 16.79
N ASP A 595 -22.61 -15.16 16.93
CA ASP A 595 -23.78 -14.93 16.06
C ASP A 595 -23.34 -14.77 14.58
N LEU A 596 -22.28 -14.01 14.34
CA LEU A 596 -21.70 -13.87 12.99
C LEU A 596 -21.15 -15.20 12.46
N HIS A 597 -20.45 -15.95 13.30
CA HIS A 597 -19.89 -17.26 12.92
C HIS A 597 -20.96 -18.27 12.52
N GLU A 598 -22.14 -18.22 13.15
CA GLU A 598 -23.29 -19.06 12.79
C GLU A 598 -23.83 -18.76 11.37
N GLN A 599 -23.60 -17.55 10.84
CA GLN A 599 -24.02 -17.14 9.50
C GLN A 599 -22.99 -17.50 8.41
N ILE A 600 -21.78 -17.94 8.80
CA ILE A 600 -20.63 -18.10 7.92
C ILE A 600 -20.11 -19.53 8.02
N GLN A 601 -19.81 -20.10 6.88
CA GLN A 601 -19.12 -21.38 6.79
C GLN A 601 -17.59 -21.15 6.84
N ILE A 602 -16.96 -21.49 7.97
CA ILE A 602 -15.50 -21.49 8.04
C ILE A 602 -14.96 -22.71 7.29
N ILE A 603 -14.29 -22.44 6.19
CA ILE A 603 -13.51 -23.44 5.48
C ILE A 603 -12.22 -23.59 6.28
N GLN A 604 -11.91 -24.78 6.76
CA GLN A 604 -10.58 -25.04 7.32
C GLN A 604 -9.57 -24.65 6.26
N GLY A 605 -8.77 -23.64 6.52
CA GLY A 605 -7.61 -23.31 5.71
C GLY A 605 -6.66 -24.49 5.81
N GLY A 606 -6.82 -25.43 4.90
CA GLY A 606 -5.88 -26.53 4.83
C GLY A 606 -4.51 -25.93 4.58
N GLN A 607 -3.51 -26.31 5.36
CA GLN A 607 -2.28 -26.76 4.73
C GLN A 607 -2.68 -27.30 3.37
N GLU A 608 -2.05 -26.81 2.28
CA GLU A 608 -2.23 -27.44 0.97
C GLU A 608 -2.28 -28.93 1.23
N SER A 609 -3.48 -29.51 1.15
CA SER A 609 -3.62 -30.93 1.43
C SER A 609 -2.90 -31.63 0.29
N SER A 610 -1.68 -32.04 0.57
CA SER A 610 -0.91 -32.91 -0.31
C SER A 610 -1.56 -34.29 -0.52
N GLU A 611 -2.79 -34.46 -0.06
CA GLU A 611 -3.52 -35.74 -0.02
C GLU A 611 -4.93 -35.67 -0.65
N GLY A 612 -5.20 -34.72 -1.54
CA GLY A 612 -6.45 -34.75 -2.34
C GLY A 612 -6.28 -35.54 -3.63
N ILE A 613 -7.39 -36.05 -4.17
CA ILE A 613 -7.44 -36.84 -5.43
C ILE A 613 -6.80 -36.11 -6.63
N LEU A 614 -6.77 -34.75 -6.59
CA LEU A 614 -6.20 -33.88 -7.60
C LEU A 614 -4.82 -33.32 -7.23
N SER A 615 -4.19 -33.82 -6.18
CA SER A 615 -2.88 -33.36 -5.71
C SER A 615 -1.83 -33.45 -6.83
N GLY A 616 -1.03 -32.40 -7.00
CA GLY A 616 -0.03 -32.28 -8.05
C GLY A 616 -0.58 -31.93 -9.45
N SER A 617 -1.91 -31.91 -9.65
CA SER A 617 -2.52 -31.60 -10.95
C SER A 617 -2.80 -30.09 -11.09
N THR A 618 -2.56 -29.53 -12.27
CA THR A 618 -2.83 -28.12 -12.59
C THR A 618 -4.01 -27.99 -13.57
N PHE A 619 -4.92 -27.07 -13.28
CA PHE A 619 -6.13 -26.85 -14.04
C PHE A 619 -6.22 -25.40 -14.54
N CYS A 620 -6.74 -25.20 -15.74
CA CYS A 620 -7.15 -23.90 -16.25
C CYS A 620 -8.62 -23.98 -16.66
N ILE A 621 -9.40 -22.95 -16.38
CA ILE A 621 -10.84 -22.92 -16.65
C ILE A 621 -11.12 -21.89 -17.74
N THR A 622 -11.95 -22.26 -18.75
CA THR A 622 -12.32 -21.38 -19.87
C THR A 622 -13.74 -21.65 -20.35
N GLY A 623 -14.35 -20.67 -21.02
CA GLY A 623 -15.70 -20.78 -21.56
C GLY A 623 -16.80 -20.54 -20.53
N THR A 624 -18.07 -20.68 -20.96
CA THR A 624 -19.26 -20.60 -20.10
C THR A 624 -19.53 -21.99 -19.52
N LEU A 625 -19.60 -22.10 -18.21
CA LEU A 625 -19.80 -23.33 -17.46
C LEU A 625 -21.17 -23.31 -16.80
N SER A 626 -21.67 -24.45 -16.36
CA SER A 626 -22.97 -24.57 -15.70
C SER A 626 -22.95 -23.97 -14.28
N ARG A 627 -21.77 -24.00 -13.63
CA ARG A 627 -21.51 -23.41 -12.31
C ARG A 627 -20.56 -22.21 -12.40
N PRO A 628 -20.62 -21.28 -11.44
CA PRO A 628 -19.67 -20.18 -11.35
C PRO A 628 -18.21 -20.68 -11.33
N ARG A 629 -17.31 -20.04 -12.11
CA ARG A 629 -15.88 -20.41 -12.15
C ARG A 629 -15.22 -20.46 -10.78
N LYS A 630 -15.67 -19.61 -9.85
CA LYS A 630 -15.17 -19.56 -8.48
C LYS A 630 -15.49 -20.85 -7.71
N GLU A 631 -16.66 -21.39 -7.90
CA GLU A 631 -17.10 -22.65 -7.28
C GLU A 631 -16.28 -23.84 -7.79
N ILE A 632 -16.10 -23.95 -9.11
CA ILE A 632 -15.28 -24.99 -9.73
C ILE A 632 -13.83 -24.86 -9.28
N SER A 633 -13.30 -23.62 -9.19
CA SER A 633 -11.95 -23.40 -8.68
C SER A 633 -11.79 -23.81 -7.21
N LEU A 634 -12.81 -23.61 -6.39
CA LEU A 634 -12.82 -24.06 -4.99
C LEU A 634 -12.87 -25.58 -4.89
N SER A 635 -13.71 -26.23 -5.71
CA SER A 635 -13.80 -27.70 -5.74
C SER A 635 -12.49 -28.37 -6.16
N ILE A 636 -11.78 -27.81 -7.14
CA ILE A 636 -10.45 -28.29 -7.54
C ILE A 636 -9.44 -28.11 -6.40
N LYS A 637 -9.42 -26.93 -5.79
CA LYS A 637 -8.47 -26.61 -4.70
C LYS A 637 -8.73 -27.43 -3.44
N SER A 638 -9.99 -27.70 -3.09
CA SER A 638 -10.35 -28.53 -1.92
C SER A 638 -9.87 -29.97 -2.04
N GLN A 639 -9.59 -30.43 -3.29
CA GLN A 639 -9.05 -31.75 -3.59
C GLN A 639 -7.54 -31.71 -3.93
N GLY A 640 -6.83 -30.66 -3.52
CA GLY A 640 -5.37 -30.54 -3.70
C GLY A 640 -4.92 -30.11 -5.10
N GLY A 641 -5.83 -29.83 -6.03
CA GLY A 641 -5.53 -29.39 -7.38
C GLY A 641 -5.19 -27.89 -7.43
N LYS A 642 -4.27 -27.48 -8.32
CA LYS A 642 -3.87 -26.09 -8.51
C LYS A 642 -4.57 -25.48 -9.71
N VAL A 643 -5.30 -24.37 -9.53
CA VAL A 643 -5.96 -23.65 -10.63
C VAL A 643 -5.09 -22.49 -11.08
N VAL A 644 -4.79 -22.45 -12.41
CA VAL A 644 -3.99 -21.42 -13.05
C VAL A 644 -4.82 -20.65 -14.09
N SER A 645 -4.45 -19.40 -14.35
CA SER A 645 -5.21 -18.53 -15.26
C SER A 645 -4.86 -18.68 -16.73
N SER A 646 -3.72 -19.30 -17.07
CA SER A 646 -3.22 -19.39 -18.45
C SER A 646 -2.89 -20.83 -18.85
N VAL A 647 -2.95 -21.11 -20.15
CA VAL A 647 -2.57 -22.41 -20.74
C VAL A 647 -1.09 -22.40 -21.08
N SER A 648 -0.33 -23.33 -20.51
CA SER A 648 1.10 -23.57 -20.76
C SER A 648 1.34 -25.05 -21.05
N GLY A 649 2.53 -25.40 -21.54
CA GLY A 649 2.89 -26.81 -21.84
C GLY A 649 2.90 -27.73 -20.60
N ASN A 650 2.98 -27.15 -19.39
CA ASN A 650 2.96 -27.87 -18.12
C ASN A 650 1.56 -27.89 -17.46
N LEU A 651 0.52 -27.45 -18.19
CA LEU A 651 -0.85 -27.50 -17.69
C LEU A 651 -1.36 -28.97 -17.78
N GLY A 652 -1.86 -29.47 -16.66
CA GLY A 652 -2.44 -30.84 -16.63
C GLY A 652 -3.75 -30.91 -17.38
N PHE A 653 -4.69 -30.03 -17.07
CA PHE A 653 -6.05 -30.07 -17.62
C PHE A 653 -6.57 -28.68 -17.97
N LEU A 654 -7.25 -28.55 -19.12
CA LEU A 654 -8.09 -27.40 -19.44
C LEU A 654 -9.56 -27.79 -19.26
N VAL A 655 -10.24 -27.20 -18.28
CA VAL A 655 -11.70 -27.35 -18.13
C VAL A 655 -12.38 -26.35 -19.07
N ALA A 656 -13.06 -26.87 -20.09
CA ALA A 656 -13.64 -26.09 -21.17
C ALA A 656 -15.17 -26.17 -21.14
N GLY A 657 -15.83 -25.01 -20.96
CA GLY A 657 -17.26 -24.85 -21.15
C GLY A 657 -17.62 -24.41 -22.57
N GLU A 658 -18.88 -24.01 -22.78
CA GLU A 658 -19.33 -23.48 -24.05
C GLU A 658 -18.62 -22.17 -24.43
N SER A 659 -18.44 -21.93 -25.72
CA SER A 659 -17.75 -20.73 -26.25
C SER A 659 -16.30 -20.56 -25.77
N SER A 660 -15.58 -21.64 -25.55
CA SER A 660 -14.16 -21.65 -25.19
C SER A 660 -13.30 -21.13 -26.35
N GLY A 661 -12.79 -19.90 -26.26
CA GLY A 661 -12.02 -19.22 -27.32
C GLY A 661 -10.53 -19.59 -27.37
N SER A 662 -9.66 -18.56 -27.42
CA SER A 662 -8.19 -18.68 -27.63
C SER A 662 -7.46 -19.65 -26.68
N LYS A 663 -7.98 -19.88 -25.47
CA LYS A 663 -7.37 -20.82 -24.50
C LYS A 663 -7.55 -22.27 -24.94
N LEU A 664 -8.68 -22.63 -25.56
CA LEU A 664 -8.93 -23.96 -26.10
C LEU A 664 -8.00 -24.26 -27.30
N GLU A 665 -7.86 -23.27 -28.21
CA GLU A 665 -6.93 -23.41 -29.34
C GLU A 665 -5.48 -23.57 -28.88
N ARG A 666 -5.09 -22.85 -27.85
CA ARG A 666 -3.75 -22.92 -27.26
C ARG A 666 -3.50 -24.25 -26.56
N ALA A 667 -4.50 -24.79 -25.85
CA ALA A 667 -4.41 -26.10 -25.22
C ALA A 667 -4.22 -27.21 -26.26
N ASN A 668 -5.00 -27.19 -27.34
CA ASN A 668 -4.88 -28.11 -28.43
C ASN A 668 -3.50 -28.06 -29.13
N LYS A 669 -2.94 -26.84 -29.34
CA LYS A 669 -1.59 -26.66 -29.90
C LYS A 669 -0.48 -27.18 -28.98
N LEU A 670 -0.67 -27.12 -27.67
CA LEU A 670 0.32 -27.55 -26.68
C LEU A 670 0.11 -29.00 -26.23
N GLY A 671 -0.91 -29.70 -26.76
CA GLY A 671 -1.24 -31.07 -26.38
C GLY A 671 -1.75 -31.20 -24.94
N VAL A 672 -2.30 -30.12 -24.36
CA VAL A 672 -2.89 -30.13 -23.02
C VAL A 672 -4.23 -30.86 -23.08
N ARG A 673 -4.50 -31.73 -22.11
CA ARG A 673 -5.77 -32.45 -22.02
C ARG A 673 -6.92 -31.49 -21.74
N VAL A 674 -7.90 -31.49 -22.63
CA VAL A 674 -9.13 -30.69 -22.47
C VAL A 674 -10.21 -31.61 -21.90
N ILE A 675 -10.84 -31.15 -20.82
CA ILE A 675 -11.94 -31.85 -20.14
C ILE A 675 -13.17 -30.94 -20.03
N THR A 676 -14.32 -31.54 -19.97
CA THR A 676 -15.60 -30.87 -19.71
C THR A 676 -15.83 -30.70 -18.22
N GLU A 677 -16.86 -29.92 -17.83
CA GLU A 677 -17.27 -29.78 -16.43
C GLU A 677 -17.72 -31.13 -15.84
N SER A 678 -18.41 -31.95 -16.62
CA SER A 678 -18.88 -33.29 -16.21
C SER A 678 -17.70 -34.25 -15.96
N GLU A 679 -16.68 -34.23 -16.82
CA GLU A 679 -15.46 -35.04 -16.61
C GLU A 679 -14.67 -34.55 -15.37
N LEU A 680 -14.67 -33.27 -15.10
CA LEU A 680 -14.09 -32.76 -13.86
C LEU A 680 -14.86 -33.27 -12.62
N ASP A 681 -16.21 -33.28 -12.67
CA ASP A 681 -17.03 -33.79 -11.57
C ASP A 681 -16.83 -35.29 -11.35
N GLU A 682 -16.63 -36.06 -12.41
CA GLU A 682 -16.25 -37.47 -12.32
C GLU A 682 -14.85 -37.63 -11.68
N MET A 683 -13.90 -36.80 -12.04
CA MET A 683 -12.57 -36.78 -11.37
C MET A 683 -12.67 -36.43 -9.89
N LEU A 684 -13.54 -35.51 -9.52
CA LEU A 684 -13.81 -35.17 -8.14
C LEU A 684 -14.52 -36.25 -7.35
N GLY A 685 -15.30 -37.12 -8.04
CA GLY A 685 -15.98 -38.31 -7.50
C GLY A 685 -15.14 -39.59 -7.43
N GLY A 686 -13.89 -39.63 -7.92
CA GLY A 686 -12.93 -40.71 -7.73
C GLY A 686 -12.84 -41.76 -8.83
N SER A 687 -13.32 -41.52 -10.06
CA SER A 687 -13.44 -42.60 -11.10
C SER A 687 -12.50 -42.51 -12.33
N ILE A 688 -11.69 -41.47 -12.55
CA ILE A 688 -10.96 -41.31 -13.85
C ILE A 688 -9.43 -41.08 -13.75
N LEU A 689 -8.76 -41.45 -12.68
CA LEU A 689 -7.29 -41.34 -12.62
C LEU A 689 -6.52 -42.51 -13.26
N GLU A 690 -7.19 -43.56 -13.69
CA GLU A 690 -6.57 -44.79 -14.24
C GLU A 690 -6.12 -44.70 -15.71
N ASP A 691 -6.52 -43.67 -16.48
CA ASP A 691 -6.26 -43.55 -17.92
C ASP A 691 -5.17 -42.56 -18.34
N LEU A 692 -4.18 -42.24 -17.50
CA LEU A 692 -3.04 -41.42 -17.89
C LEU A 692 -1.90 -42.28 -18.48
N PRO A 693 -1.29 -41.91 -19.64
CA PRO A 693 -0.12 -42.58 -20.18
C PRO A 693 1.04 -42.61 -19.18
N GLU A 694 1.68 -43.79 -19.02
CA GLU A 694 2.76 -44.04 -18.04
C GLU A 694 3.94 -43.06 -18.11
N GLU A 695 4.24 -42.46 -19.26
CA GLU A 695 5.32 -41.48 -19.43
C GLU A 695 5.08 -40.14 -18.72
N ARG A 696 3.86 -39.81 -18.30
CA ARG A 696 3.54 -38.59 -17.57
C ARG A 696 3.30 -38.79 -16.08
N GLN A 697 3.11 -40.02 -15.62
CA GLN A 697 3.01 -40.36 -14.20
C GLN A 697 4.36 -40.25 -13.50
N ALA A 698 5.48 -40.50 -14.20
CA ALA A 698 6.82 -40.39 -13.65
C ALA A 698 7.28 -38.93 -13.34
N ASN A 699 6.66 -37.92 -14.00
CA ASN A 699 6.98 -36.50 -13.78
C ASN A 699 6.14 -35.84 -12.68
N LEU A 700 5.18 -36.54 -12.08
CA LEU A 700 4.34 -36.02 -10.99
C LEU A 700 4.88 -36.33 -9.60
N GLY A 701 5.93 -37.15 -9.51
CA GLY A 701 6.55 -37.61 -8.24
C GLY A 701 7.88 -36.93 -7.86
N GLU A 702 8.40 -35.98 -8.67
CA GLU A 702 9.69 -35.31 -8.44
C GLU A 702 9.57 -33.78 -8.48
N PHE A 703 8.64 -33.20 -7.72
CA PHE A 703 8.72 -31.76 -7.42
C PHE A 703 8.17 -31.47 -6.02
#